data_71255f732c3ee5681219de436948ddfd
#
_entry.id   71255f732c3ee5681219de436948ddfd
#
_cell.length_a   1.000
_cell.length_b   1.000
_cell.length_c   1.000
_cell.angle_alpha   90.00
_cell.angle_beta   90.00
_cell.angle_gamma   90.00
#
_symmetry.space_group_name_H-M   'P 1'
#
loop_
_entity.id
_entity.type
_entity.pdbx_description
1 polymer ?
#
loop_
_entity_poly.entity_id
_entity_poly.type
_entity_poly.pdbx_seq_one_letter_code
_entity_poly.pdbx_strand_id
1 'polypeptide(L)'
;MSICCKAIRQIYYNAGSGYTVASYMTNEDLPEEVKKQKNGNYGIFQAFGTELPANEGLDVELTGDWKPTKYGMQYSVSNFSVTMPTTKEGIRTYLSSSLIKGIGPAMAARIVETFGEDTLNVFNDSPEKLLQVKGITQKRLDDILEGYQKSSSIRELMMYLSPFGVTPAKVSKIQEKFGPAAVMIVKEEPFRLCEVHGFGFLTVDQIAVKAKHFRADDPLRIKAAILHIMSEAEGEGHLYLKREDIIERVEKLLNHNKDVSPVSERAIRDTGNDMIHTDGSLVCHDGGFYTRKSFQAELGAAAALVRLHMQTGMVVNVDRILRKIQKEQDIILNAKQQVAVKNVFENPVSIITGGPGRGKTTVIRFIIAVQEALDKNAVILLCAPTGIARRRMRECTEYPALTIHKSIGLTGEAGEEEWKNEQPIPDDLIIADEFSMVDMYLADKLFSSIKSGARLVLVGDKDQIESVGPGKVFQEIIDSGVFPVTVLDECFRQEGNSTISQNAIKINKNQLDLVFDDTFQFIPASTPEEASRKIQKIYRKEVLQRNGSLEEVQVMSPLRKDTEAGTDALNLVLRDIANPKRFGYPEITNGRNTYREGDRVMQTKNNDEVANGDIGEVIGIFRKDQKMVMRVDFGDGRVMEYQEEDYWPLTLAYAITVHKSQGSEYPMAILPMLPCFRWMLRRNIFYTAVTRARERFIIVGSKRAIAQAIRTDYISRRNTMFGYRIRKIYEAILEQEKSA
;
A
#
# COMPACT_ATOMS: atom_id res chain seq x y z
N MET A 1 31.80 7.70 -2.13
CA MET A 1 33.09 8.20 -1.59
C MET A 1 33.12 7.82 -0.13
N SER A 2 34.30 7.43 0.42
CA SER A 2 34.40 7.08 1.85
C SER A 2 35.24 8.12 2.55
N ILE A 3 34.88 8.50 3.78
CA ILE A 3 35.60 9.53 4.59
C ILE A 3 35.81 8.97 5.98
N CYS A 4 37.10 8.84 6.40
CA CYS A 4 37.42 8.51 7.77
C CYS A 4 37.36 9.77 8.63
N CYS A 5 36.56 9.74 9.67
CA CYS A 5 36.29 10.94 10.48
C CYS A 5 35.96 10.58 11.93
N LYS A 6 35.96 11.60 12.77
CA LYS A 6 35.59 11.48 14.17
C LYS A 6 34.32 12.28 14.45
N ALA A 7 33.37 11.69 15.14
CA ALA A 7 32.12 12.35 15.51
C ALA A 7 32.40 13.46 16.55
N ILE A 8 31.79 14.64 16.36
CA ILE A 8 31.91 15.78 17.27
C ILE A 8 30.66 15.91 18.13
N ARG A 9 29.48 16.01 17.49
CA ARG A 9 28.20 16.14 18.20
C ARG A 9 27.02 15.82 17.30
N GLN A 10 25.99 15.37 17.94
CA GLN A 10 24.67 15.26 17.31
C GLN A 10 24.02 16.64 17.20
N ILE A 11 23.54 16.99 16.02
CA ILE A 11 22.79 18.23 15.76
C ILE A 11 21.29 17.96 15.84
N TYR A 12 20.86 16.84 15.26
CA TYR A 12 19.46 16.47 15.19
C TYR A 12 19.30 14.94 15.18
N TYR A 13 18.24 14.43 15.84
CA TYR A 13 17.85 13.02 15.81
C TYR A 13 16.33 12.88 15.86
N ASN A 14 15.76 12.07 14.98
CA ASN A 14 14.36 11.71 14.99
C ASN A 14 14.20 10.25 15.42
N ALA A 15 13.60 10.01 16.58
CA ALA A 15 13.49 8.66 17.15
C ALA A 15 12.55 7.73 16.35
N GLY A 16 11.58 8.28 15.60
CA GLY A 16 10.63 7.48 14.80
C GLY A 16 11.22 6.97 13.47
N SER A 17 12.14 7.74 12.86
CA SER A 17 12.76 7.39 11.57
C SER A 17 14.25 7.03 11.69
N GLY A 18 14.86 7.22 12.85
CA GLY A 18 16.31 7.11 13.06
C GLY A 18 17.13 8.18 12.31
N TYR A 19 16.48 9.18 11.69
CA TYR A 19 17.18 10.20 10.92
C TYR A 19 18.06 11.06 11.81
N THR A 20 19.35 11.12 11.48
CA THR A 20 20.38 11.79 12.28
C THR A 20 21.10 12.82 11.45
N VAL A 21 21.35 14.00 12.02
CA VAL A 21 22.30 14.99 11.50
C VAL A 21 23.36 15.21 12.56
N ALA A 22 24.65 15.07 12.18
CA ALA A 22 25.76 15.22 13.12
C ALA A 22 26.95 15.92 12.46
N SER A 23 27.81 16.52 13.31
CA SER A 23 29.09 17.12 12.92
C SER A 23 30.21 16.12 13.09
N TYR A 24 31.10 16.08 12.12
CA TYR A 24 32.31 15.23 12.09
C TYR A 24 33.54 16.04 11.77
N MET A 25 34.71 15.57 12.25
CA MET A 25 36.01 16.10 11.86
C MET A 25 36.84 15.06 11.12
N THR A 26 37.61 15.49 10.14
CA THR A 26 38.46 14.61 9.34
C THR A 26 39.77 15.30 8.98
N ASN A 27 40.83 14.49 8.74
CA ASN A 27 42.11 14.95 8.18
C ASN A 27 42.09 14.89 6.63
N GLU A 28 41.06 14.29 6.04
CA GLU A 28 40.96 14.14 4.59
C GLU A 28 40.59 15.47 3.94
N ASP A 29 40.92 15.61 2.64
CA ASP A 29 40.59 16.80 1.88
C ASP A 29 39.08 16.91 1.67
N LEU A 30 38.49 18.02 2.11
CA LEU A 30 37.08 18.36 1.94
C LEU A 30 36.90 19.25 0.72
N PRO A 31 35.71 19.24 0.08
CA PRO A 31 35.34 20.17 -1.00
C PRO A 31 35.55 21.64 -0.56
N GLU A 32 35.93 22.52 -1.48
CA GLU A 32 36.24 23.93 -1.15
C GLU A 32 35.04 24.65 -0.53
N GLU A 33 33.85 24.29 -0.88
CA GLU A 33 32.60 24.83 -0.34
C GLU A 33 32.38 24.51 1.15
N VAL A 34 33.06 23.47 1.66
CA VAL A 34 32.99 23.00 3.06
C VAL A 34 34.21 23.44 3.87
N LYS A 35 35.33 23.80 3.25
CA LYS A 35 36.61 24.16 3.87
C LYS A 35 36.55 25.39 4.80
N LYS A 36 35.41 26.07 4.94
CA LYS A 36 35.27 27.29 5.76
C LYS A 36 35.29 27.08 7.28
N GLN A 37 35.19 25.85 7.77
CA GLN A 37 35.24 25.53 9.20
C GLN A 37 36.47 24.65 9.47
N LYS A 38 37.57 25.26 9.96
CA LYS A 38 38.76 24.54 10.37
C LYS A 38 38.92 24.62 11.88
N ASN A 39 39.26 23.50 12.49
CA ASN A 39 39.75 23.46 13.88
C ASN A 39 41.18 22.87 13.85
N GLY A 40 42.18 23.73 13.79
CA GLY A 40 43.59 23.34 13.58
C GLY A 40 43.82 22.74 12.19
N ASN A 41 44.37 21.51 12.13
CA ASN A 41 44.61 20.76 10.89
C ASN A 41 43.43 19.94 10.42
N TYR A 42 42.29 19.96 11.16
CA TYR A 42 41.09 19.16 10.85
C TYR A 42 40.03 19.99 10.14
N GLY A 43 39.44 19.41 9.11
CA GLY A 43 38.21 19.93 8.47
C GLY A 43 36.96 19.46 9.21
N ILE A 44 36.02 20.38 9.47
CA ILE A 44 34.74 20.05 10.10
C ILE A 44 33.66 20.07 9.04
N PHE A 45 32.82 19.04 9.00
CA PHE A 45 31.67 18.95 8.09
C PHE A 45 30.44 18.40 8.80
N GLN A 46 29.28 18.62 8.20
CA GLN A 46 28.02 18.04 8.64
C GLN A 46 27.64 16.88 7.74
N ALA A 47 27.18 15.79 8.35
CA ALA A 47 26.62 14.66 7.63
C ALA A 47 25.22 14.31 8.13
N PHE A 48 24.41 13.78 7.25
CA PHE A 48 23.07 13.31 7.56
C PHE A 48 22.81 11.92 6.98
N GLY A 49 22.01 11.12 7.70
CA GLY A 49 21.65 9.75 7.34
C GLY A 49 20.82 9.11 8.44
N THR A 50 20.59 7.81 8.33
CA THR A 50 19.81 7.05 9.31
C THR A 50 20.74 6.44 10.36
N GLU A 51 20.40 6.58 11.65
CA GLU A 51 21.12 5.98 12.79
C GLU A 51 22.64 6.30 12.81
N LEU A 52 23.03 7.53 12.41
CA LEU A 52 24.44 7.90 12.38
C LEU A 52 25.04 7.93 13.78
N PRO A 53 26.25 7.36 13.97
CA PRO A 53 26.97 7.43 15.23
C PRO A 53 27.44 8.87 15.48
N ALA A 54 26.80 9.55 16.40
CA ALA A 54 26.98 10.99 16.63
C ALA A 54 27.62 11.34 17.99
N ASN A 55 28.12 10.34 18.73
CA ASN A 55 28.74 10.53 20.03
C ASN A 55 30.16 11.10 19.88
N GLU A 56 30.44 12.15 20.63
CA GLU A 56 31.73 12.86 20.62
C GLU A 56 32.91 11.91 20.81
N GLY A 57 33.87 12.00 19.90
CA GLY A 57 35.13 11.24 19.96
C GLY A 57 35.10 9.85 19.31
N LEU A 58 33.96 9.41 18.72
CA LEU A 58 33.84 8.11 18.06
C LEU A 58 34.51 8.16 16.68
N ASP A 59 35.43 7.22 16.40
CA ASP A 59 36.05 7.06 15.08
C ASP A 59 35.14 6.27 14.16
N VAL A 60 34.79 6.86 13.01
CA VAL A 60 33.86 6.29 12.05
C VAL A 60 34.35 6.49 10.62
N GLU A 61 34.05 5.55 9.77
CA GLU A 61 34.16 5.67 8.32
C GLU A 61 32.75 5.87 7.73
N LEU A 62 32.53 7.02 7.11
CA LEU A 62 31.26 7.35 6.47
C LEU A 62 31.38 7.15 4.96
N THR A 63 30.46 6.41 4.36
CA THR A 63 30.35 6.23 2.91
C THR A 63 29.12 6.96 2.38
N GLY A 64 29.30 7.80 1.35
CA GLY A 64 28.19 8.59 0.80
C GLY A 64 28.64 9.58 -0.25
N ASP A 65 27.82 10.61 -0.45
CA ASP A 65 28.03 11.65 -1.45
C ASP A 65 27.74 13.04 -0.89
N TRP A 66 28.49 14.05 -1.39
CA TRP A 66 28.23 15.45 -1.06
C TRP A 66 26.95 15.94 -1.75
N LYS A 67 26.08 16.56 -0.99
CA LYS A 67 24.81 17.12 -1.50
C LYS A 67 24.62 18.56 -1.04
N PRO A 68 24.20 19.47 -1.93
CA PRO A 68 23.79 20.80 -1.52
C PRO A 68 22.46 20.73 -0.76
N THR A 69 22.42 21.35 0.41
CA THR A 69 21.23 21.46 1.26
C THR A 69 20.95 22.93 1.57
N LYS A 70 19.81 23.22 2.19
CA LYS A 70 19.49 24.58 2.66
C LYS A 70 20.49 25.11 3.73
N TYR A 71 21.27 24.23 4.33
CA TYR A 71 22.31 24.57 5.32
C TYR A 71 23.74 24.57 4.75
N GLY A 72 23.86 24.51 3.43
CA GLY A 72 25.14 24.41 2.71
C GLY A 72 25.42 22.99 2.20
N MET A 73 26.67 22.77 1.80
CA MET A 73 27.11 21.43 1.34
C MET A 73 27.23 20.49 2.54
N GLN A 74 26.46 19.41 2.55
CA GLN A 74 26.47 18.38 3.60
C GLN A 74 26.73 17.00 2.99
N TYR A 75 27.27 16.09 3.79
CA TYR A 75 27.55 14.72 3.37
C TYR A 75 26.37 13.81 3.62
N SER A 76 25.75 13.32 2.55
CA SER A 76 24.63 12.37 2.60
C SER A 76 25.17 10.96 2.78
N VAL A 77 25.10 10.43 3.98
CA VAL A 77 25.62 9.10 4.32
C VAL A 77 24.66 8.02 3.83
N SER A 78 25.17 7.12 3.02
CA SER A 78 24.46 5.91 2.58
C SER A 78 24.81 4.71 3.47
N ASN A 79 26.03 4.69 4.04
CA ASN A 79 26.52 3.66 4.94
C ASN A 79 27.62 4.22 5.88
N PHE A 80 27.84 3.54 7.00
CA PHE A 80 28.95 3.85 7.91
C PHE A 80 29.48 2.59 8.58
N SER A 81 30.74 2.64 9.02
CA SER A 81 31.35 1.66 9.91
C SER A 81 31.98 2.35 11.12
N VAL A 82 31.88 1.70 12.29
CA VAL A 82 32.51 2.18 13.53
C VAL A 82 33.77 1.40 13.75
N THR A 83 34.89 2.09 13.81
CA THR A 83 36.20 1.47 14.09
C THR A 83 36.26 1.04 15.56
N MET A 84 36.68 -0.22 15.83
CA MET A 84 36.80 -0.71 17.21
C MET A 84 37.89 0.05 17.94
N PRO A 85 37.52 0.72 19.04
CA PRO A 85 38.52 1.47 19.78
C PRO A 85 39.47 0.55 20.55
N THR A 86 40.75 0.84 20.48
CA THR A 86 41.81 0.12 21.21
C THR A 86 42.34 0.89 22.43
N THR A 87 41.99 2.18 22.55
CA THR A 87 42.40 3.03 23.68
C THR A 87 41.32 3.12 24.75
N LYS A 88 41.70 3.30 26.01
CA LYS A 88 40.78 3.47 27.15
C LYS A 88 39.71 4.55 26.89
N GLU A 89 40.12 5.69 26.34
CA GLU A 89 39.19 6.80 26.03
C GLU A 89 38.23 6.44 24.91
N GLY A 90 38.71 5.79 23.86
CA GLY A 90 37.89 5.29 22.77
C GLY A 90 36.86 4.25 23.23
N ILE A 91 37.31 3.29 24.06
CA ILE A 91 36.44 2.26 24.65
C ILE A 91 35.37 2.89 25.54
N ARG A 92 35.70 3.88 26.35
CA ARG A 92 34.76 4.62 27.20
C ARG A 92 33.69 5.32 26.35
N THR A 93 34.14 6.01 25.30
CA THR A 93 33.26 6.70 24.36
C THR A 93 32.32 5.72 23.64
N TYR A 94 32.87 4.61 23.18
CA TYR A 94 32.10 3.54 22.51
C TYR A 94 31.02 2.95 23.42
N LEU A 95 31.35 2.58 24.66
CA LEU A 95 30.40 2.02 25.62
C LEU A 95 29.31 2.99 26.05
N SER A 96 29.61 4.29 26.09
CA SER A 96 28.63 5.34 26.44
C SER A 96 27.81 5.82 25.24
N SER A 97 28.05 5.28 24.04
CA SER A 97 27.39 5.70 22.82
C SER A 97 25.91 5.26 22.79
N SER A 98 25.10 5.94 21.99
CA SER A 98 23.68 5.56 21.73
C SER A 98 23.53 4.16 21.13
N LEU A 99 24.62 3.59 20.61
CA LEU A 99 24.67 2.24 20.06
C LEU A 99 24.51 1.16 21.13
N ILE A 100 24.90 1.44 22.40
CA ILE A 100 24.83 0.47 23.50
C ILE A 100 23.84 0.98 24.55
N LYS A 101 22.64 0.44 24.53
CA LYS A 101 21.63 0.75 25.55
C LYS A 101 22.02 0.16 26.91
N GLY A 102 21.77 0.91 27.98
CA GLY A 102 22.01 0.46 29.37
C GLY A 102 23.32 0.94 29.99
N ILE A 103 24.26 1.49 29.23
CA ILE A 103 25.53 2.04 29.72
C ILE A 103 25.59 3.56 29.52
N GLY A 104 25.41 4.31 30.59
CA GLY A 104 25.65 5.77 30.55
C GLY A 104 27.11 6.13 30.77
N PRO A 105 27.52 7.41 30.54
CA PRO A 105 28.90 7.86 30.62
C PRO A 105 29.60 7.53 31.94
N ALA A 106 28.91 7.66 33.07
CA ALA A 106 29.46 7.35 34.40
C ALA A 106 29.67 5.85 34.62
N MET A 107 28.87 4.97 34.01
CA MET A 107 29.06 3.54 34.10
C MET A 107 30.15 3.07 33.15
N ALA A 108 30.20 3.60 31.92
CA ALA A 108 31.30 3.35 30.98
C ALA A 108 32.67 3.70 31.57
N ALA A 109 32.79 4.86 32.24
CA ALA A 109 34.00 5.26 32.92
C ALA A 109 34.44 4.22 33.96
N ARG A 110 33.55 3.78 34.84
CA ARG A 110 33.83 2.78 35.87
C ARG A 110 34.25 1.43 35.32
N ILE A 111 33.57 0.97 34.24
CA ILE A 111 33.91 -0.29 33.56
C ILE A 111 35.36 -0.21 33.02
N VAL A 112 35.64 0.86 32.27
CA VAL A 112 36.98 1.05 31.66
C VAL A 112 38.08 1.31 32.70
N GLU A 113 37.77 1.97 33.81
CA GLU A 113 38.73 2.10 34.94
C GLU A 113 39.06 0.74 35.55
N THR A 114 38.11 -0.19 35.60
CA THR A 114 38.31 -1.54 36.18
C THR A 114 39.09 -2.46 35.24
N PHE A 115 38.78 -2.44 33.94
CA PHE A 115 39.31 -3.42 32.98
C PHE A 115 40.28 -2.83 31.94
N GLY A 116 40.42 -1.50 31.88
CA GLY A 116 41.35 -0.84 30.96
C GLY A 116 41.04 -1.10 29.49
N GLU A 117 42.11 -1.39 28.73
CA GLU A 117 42.01 -1.73 27.30
C GLU A 117 41.43 -3.11 27.03
N ASP A 118 41.42 -3.98 28.07
CA ASP A 118 40.86 -5.32 27.97
C ASP A 118 39.32 -5.38 28.14
N THR A 119 38.70 -4.24 28.34
CA THR A 119 37.27 -4.11 28.60
C THR A 119 36.40 -4.83 27.54
N LEU A 120 36.72 -4.68 26.25
CA LEU A 120 35.90 -5.30 25.19
C LEU A 120 36.07 -6.83 25.15
N ASN A 121 37.24 -7.36 25.50
CA ASN A 121 37.47 -8.80 25.67
C ASN A 121 36.66 -9.34 26.86
N VAL A 122 36.55 -8.57 27.95
CA VAL A 122 35.70 -8.95 29.10
C VAL A 122 34.23 -9.07 28.69
N PHE A 123 33.71 -8.16 27.87
CA PHE A 123 32.32 -8.26 27.34
C PHE A 123 32.10 -9.51 26.49
N ASN A 124 33.11 -9.89 25.69
CA ASN A 124 33.00 -11.03 24.77
C ASN A 124 33.25 -12.38 25.46
N ASP A 125 34.28 -12.48 26.30
CA ASP A 125 34.83 -13.77 26.78
C ASP A 125 34.45 -14.09 28.22
N SER A 126 34.22 -13.07 29.05
CA SER A 126 33.98 -13.26 30.51
C SER A 126 33.06 -12.19 31.09
N PRO A 127 31.82 -12.06 30.58
CA PRO A 127 30.93 -10.95 30.93
C PRO A 127 30.53 -10.94 32.42
N GLU A 128 30.59 -12.07 33.11
CA GLU A 128 30.33 -12.18 34.55
C GLU A 128 31.29 -11.34 35.38
N LYS A 129 32.49 -11.06 34.88
CA LYS A 129 33.47 -10.17 35.57
C LYS A 129 32.93 -8.75 35.72
N LEU A 130 32.00 -8.31 34.88
CA LEU A 130 31.37 -6.98 34.98
C LEU A 130 30.61 -6.80 36.31
N LEU A 131 30.20 -7.88 36.99
CA LEU A 131 29.62 -7.82 38.35
C LEU A 131 30.57 -7.24 39.39
N GLN A 132 31.89 -7.22 39.15
CA GLN A 132 32.86 -6.61 40.03
C GLN A 132 32.79 -5.06 40.01
N VAL A 133 32.13 -4.48 38.99
CA VAL A 133 32.00 -3.03 38.85
C VAL A 133 30.88 -2.52 39.75
N LYS A 134 31.17 -1.58 40.63
CA LYS A 134 30.20 -1.00 41.56
C LYS A 134 28.97 -0.42 40.82
N GLY A 135 27.76 -0.98 41.09
CA GLY A 135 26.50 -0.56 40.53
C GLY A 135 26.02 -1.42 39.35
N ILE A 136 26.71 -2.54 39.06
CA ILE A 136 26.22 -3.58 38.15
C ILE A 136 25.65 -4.73 38.99
N THR A 137 24.35 -4.93 38.95
CA THR A 137 23.63 -6.09 39.52
C THR A 137 23.43 -7.11 38.42
N GLN A 138 23.04 -8.36 38.76
CA GLN A 138 22.76 -9.40 37.78
C GLN A 138 21.76 -8.93 36.73
N LYS A 139 20.61 -8.37 37.14
CA LYS A 139 19.60 -7.83 36.22
C LYS A 139 20.17 -6.76 35.28
N ARG A 140 20.98 -5.87 35.82
CA ARG A 140 21.61 -4.80 35.03
C ARG A 140 22.70 -5.33 34.11
N LEU A 141 23.38 -6.41 34.50
CA LEU A 141 24.33 -7.12 33.64
C LEU A 141 23.60 -7.68 32.43
N ASP A 142 22.44 -8.35 32.64
CA ASP A 142 21.64 -8.94 31.58
C ASP A 142 21.19 -7.86 30.57
N ASP A 143 20.67 -6.71 31.06
CA ASP A 143 20.26 -5.56 30.21
C ASP A 143 21.46 -4.98 29.42
N ILE A 144 22.63 -4.87 30.04
CA ILE A 144 23.86 -4.37 29.42
C ILE A 144 24.35 -5.32 28.33
N LEU A 145 24.34 -6.62 28.60
CA LEU A 145 24.77 -7.64 27.64
C LEU A 145 23.85 -7.71 26.44
N GLU A 146 22.54 -7.62 26.65
CA GLU A 146 21.56 -7.56 25.56
C GLU A 146 21.83 -6.34 24.67
N GLY A 147 22.04 -5.15 25.25
CA GLY A 147 22.38 -3.94 24.52
C GLY A 147 23.69 -4.04 23.74
N TYR A 148 24.73 -4.60 24.37
CA TYR A 148 26.04 -4.79 23.74
C TYR A 148 26.00 -5.82 22.60
N GLN A 149 25.33 -6.97 22.80
CA GLN A 149 25.14 -7.99 21.77
C GLN A 149 24.37 -7.46 20.57
N LYS A 150 23.27 -6.74 20.82
CA LYS A 150 22.50 -6.08 19.76
C LYS A 150 23.36 -5.11 18.95
N SER A 151 24.14 -4.27 19.59
CA SER A 151 25.06 -3.33 18.92
C SER A 151 26.15 -4.04 18.12
N SER A 152 26.74 -5.11 18.68
CA SER A 152 27.75 -5.93 18.01
C SER A 152 27.18 -6.62 16.76
N SER A 153 25.99 -7.20 16.87
CA SER A 153 25.30 -7.84 15.74
C SER A 153 24.95 -6.86 14.63
N ILE A 154 24.41 -5.68 14.96
CA ILE A 154 24.12 -4.63 13.99
C ILE A 154 25.37 -4.22 13.23
N ARG A 155 26.48 -3.99 13.92
CA ARG A 155 27.74 -3.62 13.30
C ARG A 155 28.27 -4.70 12.36
N GLU A 156 28.25 -5.97 12.79
CA GLU A 156 28.71 -7.10 11.97
C GLU A 156 27.84 -7.26 10.72
N LEU A 157 26.52 -7.13 10.87
CA LEU A 157 25.58 -7.13 9.76
C LEU A 157 25.85 -5.97 8.79
N MET A 158 26.12 -4.77 9.31
CA MET A 158 26.43 -3.63 8.47
C MET A 158 27.72 -3.84 7.67
N MET A 159 28.77 -4.33 8.30
CA MET A 159 30.02 -4.65 7.61
C MET A 159 29.82 -5.71 6.52
N TYR A 160 29.01 -6.73 6.79
CA TYR A 160 28.76 -7.82 5.83
C TYR A 160 27.85 -7.38 4.69
N LEU A 161 26.81 -6.59 4.96
CA LEU A 161 25.77 -6.23 4.00
C LEU A 161 26.00 -4.91 3.25
N SER A 162 26.93 -4.08 3.72
CA SER A 162 27.30 -2.79 3.13
C SER A 162 27.69 -2.89 1.63
N PRO A 163 28.50 -3.87 1.18
CA PRO A 163 28.86 -3.98 -0.23
C PRO A 163 27.66 -4.22 -1.17
N PHE A 164 26.53 -4.62 -0.62
CA PHE A 164 25.27 -4.87 -1.37
C PHE A 164 24.30 -3.70 -1.35
N GLY A 165 24.73 -2.53 -0.81
CA GLY A 165 23.88 -1.34 -0.71
C GLY A 165 22.73 -1.46 0.30
N VAL A 166 22.85 -2.36 1.29
CA VAL A 166 21.87 -2.49 2.36
C VAL A 166 22.07 -1.36 3.35
N THR A 167 21.02 -0.56 3.55
CA THR A 167 21.06 0.61 4.43
C THR A 167 20.97 0.24 5.92
N PRO A 168 21.45 1.09 6.84
CA PRO A 168 21.34 0.87 8.29
C PRO A 168 19.90 0.58 8.76
N ALA A 169 18.91 1.29 8.22
CA ALA A 169 17.49 1.04 8.52
C ALA A 169 17.04 -0.39 8.17
N LYS A 170 17.54 -0.96 7.07
CA LYS A 170 17.27 -2.35 6.70
C LYS A 170 17.97 -3.33 7.62
N VAL A 171 19.20 -3.02 8.06
CA VAL A 171 19.94 -3.84 9.03
C VAL A 171 19.22 -3.86 10.38
N SER A 172 18.68 -2.73 10.84
CA SER A 172 17.86 -2.69 12.06
C SER A 172 16.64 -3.61 11.98
N LYS A 173 15.95 -3.67 10.82
CA LYS A 173 14.82 -4.58 10.60
C LYS A 173 15.25 -6.07 10.63
N ILE A 174 16.42 -6.40 10.10
CA ILE A 174 16.98 -7.76 10.20
C ILE A 174 17.18 -8.12 11.66
N GLN A 175 17.81 -7.22 12.43
CA GLN A 175 18.06 -7.44 13.86
C GLN A 175 16.76 -7.54 14.67
N GLU A 176 15.75 -6.75 14.33
CA GLU A 176 14.42 -6.80 14.97
C GLU A 176 13.71 -8.13 14.70
N LYS A 177 13.78 -8.62 13.44
CA LYS A 177 13.13 -9.87 13.03
C LYS A 177 13.80 -11.10 13.58
N PHE A 178 15.14 -11.16 13.58
CA PHE A 178 15.91 -12.39 13.89
C PHE A 178 16.66 -12.32 15.21
N GLY A 179 16.71 -11.18 15.87
CA GLY A 179 17.36 -11.01 17.17
C GLY A 179 18.84 -11.43 17.16
N PRO A 180 19.30 -12.16 18.20
CA PRO A 180 20.69 -12.62 18.31
C PRO A 180 21.14 -13.56 17.17
N ALA A 181 20.21 -14.25 16.51
CA ALA A 181 20.53 -15.16 15.41
C ALA A 181 20.73 -14.45 14.07
N ALA A 182 20.51 -13.13 14.00
CA ALA A 182 20.54 -12.35 12.75
C ALA A 182 21.82 -12.54 11.93
N VAL A 183 22.99 -12.48 12.57
CA VAL A 183 24.30 -12.63 11.91
C VAL A 183 24.46 -14.03 11.32
N MET A 184 24.10 -15.06 12.09
CA MET A 184 24.17 -16.44 11.65
C MET A 184 23.24 -16.68 10.46
N ILE A 185 21.99 -16.23 10.56
CA ILE A 185 20.98 -16.40 9.48
C ILE A 185 21.46 -15.71 8.20
N VAL A 186 21.99 -14.49 8.26
CA VAL A 186 22.47 -13.78 7.08
C VAL A 186 23.63 -14.50 6.39
N LYS A 187 24.50 -15.16 7.16
CA LYS A 187 25.66 -15.87 6.63
C LYS A 187 25.36 -17.29 6.16
N GLU A 188 24.53 -18.03 6.88
CA GLU A 188 24.28 -19.46 6.65
C GLU A 188 23.00 -19.68 5.82
N GLU A 189 21.96 -18.86 6.05
CA GLU A 189 20.64 -19.00 5.44
C GLU A 189 20.18 -17.67 4.81
N PRO A 190 20.95 -17.03 3.89
CA PRO A 190 20.68 -15.67 3.42
C PRO A 190 19.29 -15.50 2.80
N PHE A 191 18.68 -16.56 2.26
CA PHE A 191 17.35 -16.49 1.64
C PHE A 191 16.22 -16.24 2.64
N ARG A 192 16.45 -16.45 3.94
CA ARG A 192 15.52 -16.02 4.99
C ARG A 192 15.38 -14.50 5.09
N LEU A 193 16.33 -13.75 4.54
CA LEU A 193 16.18 -12.29 4.41
C LEU A 193 14.95 -11.89 3.58
N CYS A 194 14.44 -12.75 2.70
CA CYS A 194 13.19 -12.52 1.99
C CYS A 194 11.97 -12.40 2.92
N GLU A 195 12.06 -12.90 4.17
CA GLU A 195 11.04 -12.73 5.21
C GLU A 195 11.03 -11.31 5.81
N VAL A 196 12.06 -10.50 5.56
CA VAL A 196 12.21 -9.14 6.10
C VAL A 196 11.68 -8.13 5.11
N HIS A 197 10.73 -7.31 5.52
CA HIS A 197 10.14 -6.29 4.66
C HIS A 197 11.20 -5.36 4.05
N GLY A 198 11.20 -5.28 2.71
CA GLY A 198 12.14 -4.48 1.92
C GLY A 198 13.34 -5.25 1.37
N PHE A 199 13.42 -6.59 1.58
CA PHE A 199 14.36 -7.48 0.93
C PHE A 199 13.66 -8.33 -0.13
N GLY A 200 13.78 -7.93 -1.41
CA GLY A 200 13.32 -8.73 -2.53
C GLY A 200 14.34 -9.84 -2.90
N PHE A 201 13.86 -10.92 -3.53
CA PHE A 201 14.66 -12.06 -3.93
C PHE A 201 15.96 -11.68 -4.66
N LEU A 202 15.90 -10.78 -5.64
CA LEU A 202 17.08 -10.37 -6.44
C LEU A 202 18.20 -9.77 -5.57
N THR A 203 17.85 -8.97 -4.56
CA THR A 203 18.84 -8.41 -3.63
C THR A 203 19.45 -9.50 -2.75
N VAL A 204 18.62 -10.42 -2.26
CA VAL A 204 19.06 -11.53 -1.42
C VAL A 204 19.91 -12.52 -2.21
N ASP A 205 19.56 -12.81 -3.44
CA ASP A 205 20.35 -13.68 -4.35
C ASP A 205 21.74 -13.12 -4.62
N GLN A 206 21.86 -11.79 -4.82
CA GLN A 206 23.16 -11.12 -4.93
C GLN A 206 24.02 -11.23 -3.67
N ILE A 207 23.41 -11.20 -2.50
CA ILE A 207 24.09 -11.40 -1.20
C ILE A 207 24.56 -12.85 -1.10
N ALA A 208 23.69 -13.80 -1.40
CA ALA A 208 23.94 -15.23 -1.29
C ALA A 208 25.04 -15.72 -2.24
N VAL A 209 25.08 -15.23 -3.49
CA VAL A 209 26.11 -15.59 -4.50
C VAL A 209 27.53 -15.30 -3.99
N LYS A 210 27.70 -14.31 -3.11
CA LYS A 210 29.00 -13.98 -2.52
C LYS A 210 29.28 -14.71 -1.20
N ALA A 211 28.35 -15.51 -0.70
CA ALA A 211 28.56 -16.34 0.49
C ALA A 211 29.53 -17.51 0.21
N LYS A 212 30.31 -17.90 1.22
CA LYS A 212 31.37 -18.94 1.06
C LYS A 212 30.87 -20.30 0.57
N HIS A 213 29.61 -20.64 0.82
CA HIS A 213 29.01 -21.95 0.51
C HIS A 213 27.87 -21.86 -0.49
N PHE A 214 27.87 -20.83 -1.37
CA PHE A 214 26.83 -20.67 -2.37
C PHE A 214 26.77 -21.86 -3.33
N ARG A 215 25.57 -22.37 -3.51
CA ARG A 215 25.22 -23.37 -4.51
C ARG A 215 24.07 -22.86 -5.36
N ALA A 216 24.24 -22.95 -6.68
CA ALA A 216 23.20 -22.48 -7.61
C ALA A 216 21.89 -23.25 -7.46
N ASP A 217 21.98 -24.55 -7.18
CA ASP A 217 20.87 -25.50 -7.00
C ASP A 217 20.45 -25.69 -5.53
N ASP A 218 20.83 -24.75 -4.65
CA ASP A 218 20.43 -24.81 -3.23
C ASP A 218 18.89 -24.83 -3.10
N PRO A 219 18.30 -25.81 -2.39
CA PRO A 219 16.86 -25.88 -2.18
C PRO A 219 16.28 -24.64 -1.52
N LEU A 220 17.00 -23.95 -0.61
CA LEU A 220 16.56 -22.70 -0.01
C LEU A 220 16.48 -21.56 -1.04
N ARG A 221 17.42 -21.49 -1.97
CA ARG A 221 17.39 -20.55 -3.09
C ARG A 221 16.18 -20.78 -3.98
N ILE A 222 15.97 -22.04 -4.38
CA ILE A 222 14.84 -22.41 -5.25
C ILE A 222 13.52 -22.14 -4.55
N LYS A 223 13.39 -22.49 -3.26
CA LYS A 223 12.21 -22.20 -2.42
C LYS A 223 11.92 -20.70 -2.38
N ALA A 224 12.92 -19.87 -2.09
CA ALA A 224 12.77 -18.41 -2.07
C ALA A 224 12.36 -17.86 -3.43
N ALA A 225 12.90 -18.39 -4.53
CA ALA A 225 12.52 -18.03 -5.88
C ALA A 225 11.06 -18.41 -6.19
N ILE A 226 10.61 -19.61 -5.82
CA ILE A 226 9.22 -20.05 -6.00
C ILE A 226 8.28 -19.10 -5.22
N LEU A 227 8.56 -18.82 -3.94
CA LEU A 227 7.73 -17.91 -3.13
C LEU A 227 7.71 -16.49 -3.70
N HIS A 228 8.83 -16.03 -4.25
CA HIS A 228 8.90 -14.73 -4.93
C HIS A 228 8.01 -14.69 -6.17
N ILE A 229 8.07 -15.71 -7.03
CA ILE A 229 7.21 -15.82 -8.23
C ILE A 229 5.73 -15.89 -7.82
N MET A 230 5.41 -16.62 -6.75
CA MET A 230 4.02 -16.66 -6.23
C MET A 230 3.56 -15.28 -5.72
N SER A 231 4.43 -14.54 -5.04
CA SER A 231 4.15 -13.17 -4.60
C SER A 231 3.99 -12.19 -5.77
N GLU A 232 4.82 -12.30 -6.82
CA GLU A 232 4.64 -11.52 -8.05
C GLU A 232 3.30 -11.84 -8.73
N ALA A 233 2.93 -13.12 -8.79
CA ALA A 233 1.66 -13.56 -9.34
C ALA A 233 0.46 -13.01 -8.53
N GLU A 234 0.55 -12.96 -7.20
CA GLU A 234 -0.45 -12.29 -6.37
C GLU A 234 -0.55 -10.78 -6.71
N GLY A 235 0.57 -10.10 -6.92
CA GLY A 235 0.61 -8.72 -7.41
C GLY A 235 0.00 -8.54 -8.81
N GLU A 236 0.02 -9.56 -9.65
CA GLU A 236 -0.68 -9.63 -10.94
C GLU A 236 -2.17 -9.97 -10.78
N GLY A 237 -2.62 -10.31 -9.58
CA GLY A 237 -4.00 -10.66 -9.24
C GLY A 237 -4.33 -12.15 -9.25
N HIS A 238 -3.34 -13.03 -9.44
CA HIS A 238 -3.52 -14.48 -9.40
C HIS A 238 -3.55 -14.98 -7.95
N LEU A 239 -4.37 -15.97 -7.62
CA LEU A 239 -4.33 -16.70 -6.36
C LEU A 239 -3.50 -17.97 -6.48
N TYR A 240 -3.41 -18.53 -7.68
CA TYR A 240 -2.59 -19.70 -7.98
C TYR A 240 -1.91 -19.58 -9.34
N LEU A 241 -0.88 -20.37 -9.51
CA LEU A 241 -0.26 -20.63 -10.81
C LEU A 241 -0.36 -22.11 -11.18
N LYS A 242 -0.26 -22.42 -12.47
CA LYS A 242 -0.07 -23.78 -12.94
C LYS A 242 1.40 -24.18 -12.77
N ARG A 243 1.66 -25.49 -12.71
CA ARG A 243 3.02 -26.01 -12.51
C ARG A 243 3.99 -25.50 -13.58
N GLU A 244 3.55 -25.50 -14.82
CA GLU A 244 4.35 -25.09 -15.99
C GLU A 244 4.74 -23.61 -15.87
N ASP A 245 3.79 -22.74 -15.48
CA ASP A 245 4.04 -21.31 -15.30
C ASP A 245 5.04 -21.03 -14.17
N ILE A 246 4.97 -21.80 -13.07
CA ILE A 246 5.93 -21.68 -11.97
C ILE A 246 7.33 -22.06 -12.44
N ILE A 247 7.46 -23.22 -13.09
CA ILE A 247 8.76 -23.71 -13.57
C ILE A 247 9.37 -22.72 -14.54
N GLU A 248 8.63 -22.27 -15.55
CA GLU A 248 9.12 -21.31 -16.56
C GLU A 248 9.59 -19.99 -15.90
N ARG A 249 8.78 -19.43 -15.01
CA ARG A 249 9.11 -18.15 -14.34
C ARG A 249 10.30 -18.29 -13.41
N VAL A 250 10.37 -19.38 -12.62
CA VAL A 250 11.48 -19.66 -11.70
C VAL A 250 12.76 -19.94 -12.46
N GLU A 251 12.71 -20.74 -13.52
CA GLU A 251 13.86 -21.01 -14.37
C GLU A 251 14.44 -19.74 -14.99
N LYS A 252 13.57 -18.88 -15.51
CA LYS A 252 13.96 -17.56 -16.04
C LYS A 252 14.57 -16.66 -14.96
N LEU A 253 14.02 -16.66 -13.74
CA LEU A 253 14.51 -15.88 -12.61
C LEU A 253 15.89 -16.35 -12.14
N LEU A 254 16.07 -17.66 -11.95
CA LEU A 254 17.32 -18.24 -11.41
C LEU A 254 18.47 -18.26 -12.42
N ASN A 255 18.16 -18.41 -13.72
CA ASN A 255 19.14 -18.57 -14.78
C ASN A 255 19.43 -17.27 -15.57
N HIS A 256 19.01 -16.10 -15.05
CA HIS A 256 19.28 -14.81 -15.69
C HIS A 256 20.77 -14.42 -15.64
N ASN A 257 21.48 -14.83 -14.60
CA ASN A 257 22.90 -14.55 -14.41
C ASN A 257 23.74 -15.68 -15.03
N LYS A 258 24.47 -15.35 -16.13
CA LYS A 258 25.32 -16.30 -16.86
C LYS A 258 26.57 -16.75 -16.09
N ASP A 259 26.95 -16.03 -15.04
CA ASP A 259 28.09 -16.36 -14.18
C ASP A 259 27.77 -17.44 -13.15
N VAL A 260 26.50 -17.82 -13.04
CA VAL A 260 26.02 -18.85 -12.12
C VAL A 260 25.59 -20.08 -12.91
N SER A 261 25.93 -21.28 -12.42
CA SER A 261 25.52 -22.54 -13.06
C SER A 261 23.99 -22.62 -13.18
N PRO A 262 23.43 -23.04 -14.32
CA PRO A 262 21.99 -23.08 -14.50
C PRO A 262 21.34 -24.11 -13.59
N VAL A 263 20.20 -23.73 -13.00
CA VAL A 263 19.35 -24.60 -12.20
C VAL A 263 18.46 -25.40 -13.14
N SER A 264 18.41 -26.72 -12.93
CA SER A 264 17.62 -27.63 -13.78
C SER A 264 16.12 -27.58 -13.39
N GLU A 265 15.26 -27.82 -14.37
CA GLU A 265 13.81 -27.99 -14.14
C GLU A 265 13.53 -29.07 -13.08
N ARG A 266 14.31 -30.17 -13.06
CA ARG A 266 14.18 -31.24 -12.07
C ARG A 266 14.38 -30.72 -10.65
N ALA A 267 15.40 -29.91 -10.39
CA ALA A 267 15.67 -29.35 -9.07
C ALA A 267 14.51 -28.45 -8.60
N ILE A 268 13.94 -27.66 -9.54
CA ILE A 268 12.76 -26.82 -9.25
C ILE A 268 11.55 -27.68 -8.89
N ARG A 269 11.30 -28.78 -9.63
CA ARG A 269 10.20 -29.70 -9.36
C ARG A 269 10.36 -30.40 -8.01
N ASP A 270 11.56 -30.90 -7.73
CA ASP A 270 11.85 -31.64 -6.50
C ASP A 270 11.66 -30.72 -5.27
N THR A 271 12.19 -29.50 -5.34
CA THR A 271 11.97 -28.49 -4.27
C THR A 271 10.50 -28.11 -4.14
N GLY A 272 9.78 -27.89 -5.25
CA GLY A 272 8.35 -27.60 -5.22
C GLY A 272 7.52 -28.73 -4.58
N ASN A 273 7.85 -29.99 -4.85
CA ASN A 273 7.22 -31.14 -4.21
C ASN A 273 7.51 -31.18 -2.70
N ASP A 274 8.73 -30.86 -2.30
CA ASP A 274 9.14 -30.79 -0.90
C ASP A 274 8.35 -29.68 -0.14
N MET A 275 8.15 -28.54 -0.78
CA MET A 275 7.33 -27.44 -0.27
C MET A 275 5.86 -27.83 -0.06
N ILE A 276 5.34 -28.78 -0.83
CA ILE A 276 3.97 -29.31 -0.69
C ILE A 276 3.90 -30.35 0.44
N HIS A 277 4.82 -31.31 0.44
CA HIS A 277 4.70 -32.52 1.28
C HIS A 277 5.38 -32.39 2.64
N THR A 278 6.44 -31.58 2.75
CA THR A 278 7.27 -31.50 3.95
C THR A 278 6.95 -30.26 4.77
N ASP A 279 7.01 -29.07 4.20
CA ASP A 279 6.79 -27.82 4.97
C ASP A 279 5.40 -27.18 4.77
N GLY A 280 4.68 -27.63 3.75
CA GLY A 280 3.34 -27.13 3.45
C GLY A 280 3.26 -25.65 3.12
N SER A 281 4.37 -25.02 2.67
CA SER A 281 4.38 -23.62 2.23
C SER A 281 3.67 -23.43 0.88
N LEU A 282 3.60 -24.49 0.06
CA LEU A 282 2.74 -24.57 -1.12
C LEU A 282 1.61 -25.59 -0.89
N VAL A 283 0.47 -25.34 -1.52
CA VAL A 283 -0.68 -26.24 -1.57
C VAL A 283 -1.03 -26.50 -3.03
N CYS A 284 -1.11 -27.78 -3.41
CA CYS A 284 -1.60 -28.19 -4.73
C CYS A 284 -3.06 -28.66 -4.58
N HIS A 285 -3.98 -28.00 -5.30
CA HIS A 285 -5.39 -28.36 -5.28
C HIS A 285 -5.99 -28.13 -6.68
N ASP A 286 -6.67 -29.13 -7.22
CA ASP A 286 -7.31 -29.11 -8.55
C ASP A 286 -6.40 -28.60 -9.67
N GLY A 287 -5.10 -28.97 -9.63
CA GLY A 287 -4.09 -28.55 -10.61
C GLY A 287 -3.55 -27.13 -10.44
N GLY A 288 -4.03 -26.38 -9.47
CA GLY A 288 -3.51 -25.07 -9.08
C GLY A 288 -2.53 -25.16 -7.92
N PHE A 289 -1.45 -24.42 -7.98
CA PHE A 289 -0.44 -24.28 -6.92
C PHE A 289 -0.61 -22.91 -6.26
N TYR A 290 -0.86 -22.93 -4.96
CA TYR A 290 -1.13 -21.78 -4.11
C TYR A 290 -0.05 -21.62 -3.05
N THR A 291 0.14 -20.39 -2.58
CA THR A 291 0.68 -20.22 -1.21
C THR A 291 -0.34 -20.73 -0.20
N ARG A 292 0.10 -21.19 0.97
CA ARG A 292 -0.82 -21.61 2.04
C ARG A 292 -1.83 -20.50 2.38
N LYS A 293 -1.36 -19.25 2.44
CA LYS A 293 -2.19 -18.08 2.75
C LYS A 293 -3.31 -17.89 1.71
N SER A 294 -2.97 -17.90 0.43
CA SER A 294 -3.93 -17.70 -0.66
C SER A 294 -4.97 -18.81 -0.71
N PHE A 295 -4.55 -20.08 -0.50
CA PHE A 295 -5.47 -21.23 -0.47
C PHE A 295 -6.46 -21.12 0.69
N GLN A 296 -5.95 -20.82 1.90
CA GLN A 296 -6.80 -20.69 3.09
C GLN A 296 -7.80 -19.55 2.96
N ALA A 297 -7.38 -18.38 2.41
CA ALA A 297 -8.27 -17.26 2.19
C ALA A 297 -9.39 -17.60 1.17
N GLU A 298 -9.05 -18.23 0.04
CA GLU A 298 -10.04 -18.61 -0.95
C GLU A 298 -11.04 -19.65 -0.43
N LEU A 299 -10.57 -20.66 0.29
CA LEU A 299 -11.42 -21.69 0.87
C LEU A 299 -12.26 -21.14 2.03
N GLY A 300 -11.65 -20.34 2.91
CA GLY A 300 -12.31 -19.73 4.07
C GLY A 300 -13.41 -18.77 3.64
N ALA A 301 -13.13 -17.89 2.69
CA ALA A 301 -14.12 -16.98 2.13
C ALA A 301 -15.32 -17.73 1.50
N ALA A 302 -15.06 -18.79 0.73
CA ALA A 302 -16.13 -19.59 0.11
C ALA A 302 -17.01 -20.28 1.16
N ALA A 303 -16.38 -20.92 2.16
CA ALA A 303 -17.08 -21.60 3.25
C ALA A 303 -17.92 -20.63 4.09
N ALA A 304 -17.34 -19.47 4.47
CA ALA A 304 -18.04 -18.47 5.26
C ALA A 304 -19.24 -17.87 4.51
N LEU A 305 -19.09 -17.56 3.21
CA LEU A 305 -20.17 -16.98 2.41
C LEU A 305 -21.32 -17.97 2.19
N VAL A 306 -21.01 -19.24 1.90
CA VAL A 306 -22.04 -20.28 1.76
C VAL A 306 -22.72 -20.55 3.12
N ARG A 307 -21.97 -20.60 4.22
CA ARG A 307 -22.55 -20.72 5.58
C ARG A 307 -23.56 -19.60 5.88
N LEU A 308 -23.24 -18.36 5.50
CA LEU A 308 -24.16 -17.23 5.66
C LEU A 308 -25.40 -17.40 4.81
N HIS A 309 -25.28 -17.92 3.60
CA HIS A 309 -26.42 -18.08 2.67
C HIS A 309 -27.36 -19.23 3.08
N MET A 310 -26.86 -20.30 3.65
CA MET A 310 -27.62 -21.48 4.06
C MET A 310 -28.40 -21.27 5.38
N GLN A 311 -28.43 -20.08 5.94
CA GLN A 311 -29.19 -19.77 7.14
C GLN A 311 -30.70 -19.80 6.86
N THR A 312 -31.46 -20.42 7.76
CA THR A 312 -32.90 -20.56 7.66
C THR A 312 -33.67 -19.49 8.46
N GLY A 313 -34.96 -19.31 8.17
CA GLY A 313 -35.87 -18.46 8.97
C GLY A 313 -35.76 -16.95 8.70
N MET A 314 -35.03 -16.53 7.67
CA MET A 314 -34.80 -15.11 7.37
C MET A 314 -35.71 -14.51 6.28
N VAL A 315 -36.71 -15.25 5.78
CA VAL A 315 -37.58 -14.79 4.70
C VAL A 315 -38.67 -13.87 5.24
N VAL A 316 -38.71 -12.63 4.75
CA VAL A 316 -39.70 -11.62 5.14
C VAL A 316 -40.31 -10.98 3.90
N ASN A 317 -41.65 -11.00 3.77
CA ASN A 317 -42.32 -10.27 2.72
C ASN A 317 -42.46 -8.79 3.05
N VAL A 318 -41.81 -7.95 2.28
CA VAL A 318 -41.72 -6.50 2.49
C VAL A 318 -42.60 -5.67 1.54
N ASP A 319 -43.42 -6.28 0.70
CA ASP A 319 -44.22 -5.57 -0.34
C ASP A 319 -45.07 -4.41 0.21
N ARG A 320 -45.72 -4.64 1.35
CA ARG A 320 -46.57 -3.63 1.97
C ARG A 320 -45.76 -2.48 2.55
N ILE A 321 -44.66 -2.80 3.20
CA ILE A 321 -43.74 -1.82 3.82
C ILE A 321 -43.09 -0.98 2.72
N LEU A 322 -42.58 -1.63 1.67
CA LEU A 322 -41.92 -0.97 0.56
C LEU A 322 -42.86 0.01 -0.16
N ARG A 323 -44.11 -0.39 -0.43
CA ARG A 323 -45.12 0.53 -1.00
C ARG A 323 -45.44 1.73 -0.10
N LYS A 324 -45.47 1.54 1.22
CA LYS A 324 -45.67 2.61 2.17
C LYS A 324 -44.51 3.61 2.14
N ILE A 325 -43.25 3.11 2.19
CA ILE A 325 -42.05 3.94 2.17
C ILE A 325 -41.92 4.72 0.85
N GLN A 326 -42.19 4.08 -0.31
CA GLN A 326 -42.20 4.76 -1.61
C GLN A 326 -43.16 5.96 -1.61
N LYS A 327 -44.33 5.80 -1.00
CA LYS A 327 -45.35 6.87 -0.91
C LYS A 327 -44.94 7.99 0.08
N GLU A 328 -44.29 7.63 1.20
CA GLU A 328 -43.81 8.60 2.19
C GLU A 328 -42.65 9.42 1.69
N GLN A 329 -41.76 8.81 0.88
CA GLN A 329 -40.57 9.48 0.33
C GLN A 329 -40.84 10.14 -1.05
N ASP A 330 -42.03 10.00 -1.60
CA ASP A 330 -42.39 10.44 -2.95
C ASP A 330 -41.41 9.95 -4.05
N ILE A 331 -40.91 8.71 -3.90
CA ILE A 331 -40.00 8.06 -4.82
C ILE A 331 -40.55 6.71 -5.24
N ILE A 332 -40.74 6.51 -6.55
CA ILE A 332 -41.18 5.26 -7.11
C ILE A 332 -39.98 4.49 -7.65
N LEU A 333 -39.70 3.34 -7.07
CA LEU A 333 -38.63 2.44 -7.54
C LEU A 333 -39.11 1.71 -8.82
N ASN A 334 -38.20 1.55 -9.78
CA ASN A 334 -38.49 0.70 -10.94
C ASN A 334 -38.56 -0.78 -10.55
N ALA A 335 -39.01 -1.64 -11.48
CA ALA A 335 -39.23 -3.07 -11.20
C ALA A 335 -37.95 -3.77 -10.67
N LYS A 336 -36.76 -3.48 -11.24
CA LYS A 336 -35.49 -4.09 -10.83
C LYS A 336 -35.03 -3.58 -9.46
N GLN A 337 -35.20 -2.30 -9.17
CA GLN A 337 -34.89 -1.75 -7.86
C GLN A 337 -35.80 -2.36 -6.78
N GLN A 338 -37.11 -2.56 -7.05
CA GLN A 338 -38.00 -3.24 -6.12
C GLN A 338 -37.59 -4.69 -5.90
N VAL A 339 -37.19 -5.41 -6.94
CA VAL A 339 -36.67 -6.79 -6.85
C VAL A 339 -35.40 -6.79 -6.00
N ALA A 340 -34.48 -5.83 -6.18
CA ALA A 340 -33.27 -5.72 -5.39
C ALA A 340 -33.54 -5.59 -3.89
N VAL A 341 -34.49 -4.70 -3.52
CA VAL A 341 -34.90 -4.54 -2.11
C VAL A 341 -35.53 -5.82 -1.57
N LYS A 342 -36.46 -6.46 -2.31
CA LYS A 342 -37.12 -7.70 -1.89
C LYS A 342 -36.13 -8.84 -1.66
N ASN A 343 -35.21 -9.05 -2.60
CA ASN A 343 -34.18 -10.09 -2.51
C ASN A 343 -33.38 -10.04 -1.22
N VAL A 344 -33.09 -8.83 -0.68
CA VAL A 344 -32.39 -8.65 0.59
C VAL A 344 -33.18 -9.23 1.76
N PHE A 345 -34.50 -9.13 1.76
CA PHE A 345 -35.33 -9.62 2.86
C PHE A 345 -35.83 -11.06 2.66
N GLU A 346 -35.70 -11.57 1.45
CA GLU A 346 -36.00 -12.96 1.13
C GLU A 346 -34.80 -13.90 1.25
N ASN A 347 -33.57 -13.35 1.24
CA ASN A 347 -32.33 -14.14 1.27
C ASN A 347 -31.33 -13.58 2.29
N PRO A 348 -30.54 -14.45 2.95
CA PRO A 348 -29.48 -14.02 3.86
C PRO A 348 -28.33 -13.26 3.18
N VAL A 349 -27.98 -13.66 1.95
CA VAL A 349 -26.95 -13.02 1.12
C VAL A 349 -27.56 -12.58 -0.20
N SER A 350 -27.36 -11.32 -0.58
CA SER A 350 -27.89 -10.74 -1.82
C SER A 350 -26.85 -9.85 -2.52
N ILE A 351 -26.85 -9.89 -3.86
CA ILE A 351 -25.90 -9.13 -4.67
C ILE A 351 -26.66 -8.12 -5.53
N ILE A 352 -26.19 -6.87 -5.53
CA ILE A 352 -26.71 -5.78 -6.35
C ILE A 352 -25.56 -5.26 -7.22
N THR A 353 -25.69 -5.39 -8.53
CA THR A 353 -24.67 -4.89 -9.47
C THR A 353 -25.28 -3.92 -10.48
N GLY A 354 -24.50 -2.94 -10.87
CA GLY A 354 -24.91 -1.97 -11.90
C GLY A 354 -23.91 -0.84 -12.04
N GLY A 355 -23.84 -0.27 -13.22
CA GLY A 355 -22.99 0.87 -13.51
C GLY A 355 -23.33 2.12 -12.68
N PRO A 356 -22.55 3.19 -12.80
CA PRO A 356 -22.83 4.44 -12.10
C PRO A 356 -24.11 5.09 -12.62
N GLY A 357 -24.81 5.80 -11.73
CA GLY A 357 -26.08 6.48 -12.05
C GLY A 357 -27.28 5.56 -12.25
N ARG A 358 -27.17 4.26 -11.90
CA ARG A 358 -28.24 3.28 -12.02
C ARG A 358 -29.07 3.09 -10.75
N GLY A 359 -28.93 4.00 -9.79
CA GLY A 359 -29.75 4.03 -8.57
C GLY A 359 -29.35 3.04 -7.50
N LYS A 360 -28.11 2.51 -7.48
CA LYS A 360 -27.59 1.67 -6.38
C LYS A 360 -27.80 2.31 -5.01
N THR A 361 -27.39 3.56 -4.85
CA THR A 361 -27.53 4.32 -3.59
C THR A 361 -29.00 4.50 -3.18
N THR A 362 -29.89 4.72 -4.14
CA THR A 362 -31.33 4.77 -3.87
C THR A 362 -31.84 3.44 -3.30
N VAL A 363 -31.43 2.32 -3.90
CA VAL A 363 -31.77 0.97 -3.40
C VAL A 363 -31.25 0.77 -1.97
N ILE A 364 -30.00 1.17 -1.67
CA ILE A 364 -29.42 1.09 -0.31
C ILE A 364 -30.29 1.89 0.69
N ARG A 365 -30.69 3.13 0.37
CA ARG A 365 -31.57 3.93 1.22
C ARG A 365 -32.92 3.23 1.50
N PHE A 366 -33.51 2.62 0.49
CA PHE A 366 -34.76 1.87 0.68
C PHE A 366 -34.56 0.59 1.50
N ILE A 367 -33.44 -0.10 1.37
CA ILE A 367 -33.09 -1.28 2.20
C ILE A 367 -33.01 -0.85 3.67
N ILE A 368 -32.30 0.25 3.97
CA ILE A 368 -32.19 0.79 5.32
C ILE A 368 -33.57 1.13 5.87
N ALA A 369 -34.36 1.90 5.14
CA ALA A 369 -35.68 2.31 5.57
C ALA A 369 -36.66 1.13 5.80
N VAL A 370 -36.58 0.07 4.99
CA VAL A 370 -37.34 -1.15 5.20
C VAL A 370 -36.88 -1.89 6.44
N GLN A 371 -35.56 -2.00 6.69
CA GLN A 371 -35.03 -2.64 7.89
C GLN A 371 -35.47 -1.91 9.17
N GLU A 372 -35.39 -0.59 9.20
CA GLU A 372 -35.84 0.24 10.33
C GLU A 372 -37.36 0.16 10.55
N ALA A 373 -38.12 -0.02 9.49
CA ALA A 373 -39.58 -0.22 9.59
C ALA A 373 -39.94 -1.62 10.10
N LEU A 374 -39.13 -2.64 9.86
CA LEU A 374 -39.29 -3.99 10.38
C LEU A 374 -38.84 -4.09 11.84
N ASP A 375 -37.70 -3.56 12.16
CA ASP A 375 -37.12 -3.57 13.50
C ASP A 375 -36.36 -2.26 13.77
N LYS A 376 -36.89 -1.43 14.65
CA LYS A 376 -36.29 -0.16 15.04
C LYS A 376 -35.00 -0.29 15.85
N ASN A 377 -34.74 -1.48 16.40
CA ASN A 377 -33.55 -1.75 17.21
C ASN A 377 -32.46 -2.48 16.38
N ALA A 378 -32.73 -2.79 15.13
CA ALA A 378 -31.76 -3.46 14.27
C ALA A 378 -30.51 -2.60 14.10
N VAL A 379 -29.36 -3.22 14.27
CA VAL A 379 -28.07 -2.56 14.05
C VAL A 379 -27.64 -2.78 12.59
N ILE A 380 -27.39 -1.68 11.89
CA ILE A 380 -27.04 -1.68 10.47
C ILE A 380 -25.61 -1.18 10.29
N LEU A 381 -24.77 -1.99 9.66
CA LEU A 381 -23.42 -1.61 9.26
C LEU A 381 -23.40 -1.25 7.77
N LEU A 382 -23.04 0.00 7.48
CA LEU A 382 -22.63 0.40 6.13
C LEU A 382 -21.13 0.40 6.04
N CYS A 383 -20.55 -0.28 5.05
CA CYS A 383 -19.12 -0.30 4.87
C CYS A 383 -18.71 -0.23 3.40
N ALA A 384 -17.47 0.24 3.16
CA ALA A 384 -16.87 0.36 1.85
C ALA A 384 -15.36 0.10 1.92
N PRO A 385 -14.68 -0.34 0.84
CA PRO A 385 -13.26 -0.65 0.86
C PRO A 385 -12.36 0.58 1.03
N THR A 386 -12.82 1.77 0.65
CA THR A 386 -12.03 3.01 0.69
C THR A 386 -12.70 4.12 1.50
N GLY A 387 -11.89 5.06 2.00
CA GLY A 387 -12.40 6.25 2.72
C GLY A 387 -13.30 7.13 1.85
N ILE A 388 -12.96 7.28 0.56
CA ILE A 388 -13.77 8.06 -0.40
C ILE A 388 -15.16 7.43 -0.58
N ALA A 389 -15.21 6.12 -0.84
CA ALA A 389 -16.48 5.41 -1.00
C ALA A 389 -17.31 5.44 0.28
N ARG A 390 -16.68 5.26 1.45
CA ARG A 390 -17.32 5.42 2.77
C ARG A 390 -17.95 6.79 2.94
N ARG A 391 -17.20 7.89 2.66
CA ARG A 391 -17.70 9.25 2.77
C ARG A 391 -18.92 9.46 1.88
N ARG A 392 -18.80 9.08 0.61
CA ARG A 392 -19.89 9.19 -0.35
C ARG A 392 -21.15 8.42 0.08
N MET A 393 -20.95 7.20 0.61
CA MET A 393 -22.04 6.40 1.14
C MET A 393 -22.75 7.13 2.28
N ARG A 394 -21.99 7.70 3.25
CA ARG A 394 -22.54 8.50 4.35
C ARG A 394 -23.29 9.74 3.85
N GLU A 395 -22.73 10.50 2.91
CA GLU A 395 -23.36 11.70 2.34
C GLU A 395 -24.67 11.39 1.60
N CYS A 396 -24.71 10.27 0.88
CA CYS A 396 -25.88 9.90 0.08
C CYS A 396 -26.97 9.18 0.88
N THR A 397 -26.63 8.47 1.95
CA THR A 397 -27.58 7.72 2.78
C THR A 397 -27.96 8.43 4.06
N GLU A 398 -27.17 9.45 4.49
CA GLU A 398 -27.24 10.11 5.78
C GLU A 398 -27.04 9.15 6.96
N TYR A 399 -26.51 7.96 6.72
CA TYR A 399 -26.27 6.90 7.70
C TYR A 399 -24.78 6.72 7.98
N PRO A 400 -24.38 6.42 9.24
CA PRO A 400 -22.96 6.18 9.55
C PRO A 400 -22.36 5.07 8.70
N ALA A 401 -21.16 5.31 8.18
CA ALA A 401 -20.45 4.32 7.36
C ALA A 401 -18.98 4.19 7.79
N LEU A 402 -18.42 2.98 7.71
CA LEU A 402 -17.05 2.65 8.05
C LEU A 402 -16.27 2.15 6.83
N THR A 403 -14.94 2.10 6.92
CA THR A 403 -14.18 1.26 5.98
C THR A 403 -14.31 -0.21 6.40
N ILE A 404 -14.26 -1.15 5.44
CA ILE A 404 -14.30 -2.59 5.74
C ILE A 404 -13.22 -2.94 6.76
N HIS A 405 -11.99 -2.46 6.58
CA HIS A 405 -10.90 -2.68 7.53
C HIS A 405 -11.26 -2.26 8.97
N LYS A 406 -11.84 -1.07 9.12
CA LYS A 406 -12.23 -0.56 10.44
C LYS A 406 -13.40 -1.33 11.04
N SER A 407 -14.36 -1.78 10.21
CA SER A 407 -15.53 -2.53 10.68
C SER A 407 -15.18 -3.93 11.23
N ILE A 408 -14.10 -4.52 10.73
CA ILE A 408 -13.63 -5.85 11.18
C ILE A 408 -12.40 -5.78 12.10
N GLY A 409 -12.01 -4.58 12.56
CA GLY A 409 -10.90 -4.40 13.50
C GLY A 409 -9.51 -4.67 12.92
N LEU A 410 -9.34 -4.67 11.59
CA LEU A 410 -8.04 -4.76 10.94
C LEU A 410 -7.26 -3.45 11.13
N THR A 411 -6.07 -3.56 11.72
CA THR A 411 -5.14 -2.45 11.95
C THR A 411 -3.77 -2.81 11.40
N GLY A 412 -2.94 -1.81 11.05
CA GLY A 412 -1.61 -1.99 10.49
C GLY A 412 -1.48 -1.49 9.06
N GLU A 413 -0.25 -1.50 8.54
CA GLU A 413 0.05 -1.24 7.14
C GLU A 413 -0.23 -2.48 6.27
N ALA A 414 -0.52 -2.27 5.00
CA ALA A 414 -0.75 -3.37 4.05
C ALA A 414 0.44 -4.35 4.03
N GLY A 415 0.18 -5.61 4.40
CA GLY A 415 1.19 -6.66 4.57
C GLY A 415 1.60 -6.97 6.02
N GLU A 416 1.31 -6.08 6.96
CA GLU A 416 1.52 -6.25 8.41
C GLU A 416 0.19 -6.15 9.17
N GLU A 417 -0.94 -6.36 8.48
CA GLU A 417 -2.27 -6.27 9.06
C GLU A 417 -2.45 -7.31 10.17
N GLU A 418 -2.60 -6.84 11.40
CA GLU A 418 -2.99 -7.66 12.54
C GLU A 418 -4.50 -7.60 12.76
N TRP A 419 -5.12 -8.75 12.83
CA TRP A 419 -6.52 -8.85 13.20
C TRP A 419 -6.66 -8.83 14.73
N LYS A 420 -6.94 -7.65 15.27
CA LYS A 420 -7.05 -7.46 16.72
C LYS A 420 -8.41 -7.82 17.32
N ASN A 421 -9.41 -7.99 16.48
CA ASN A 421 -10.78 -8.24 16.94
C ASN A 421 -11.32 -9.56 16.37
N GLU A 422 -11.27 -10.61 17.20
CA GLU A 422 -11.85 -11.92 16.87
C GLU A 422 -13.36 -12.00 17.13
N GLN A 423 -13.98 -10.92 17.64
CA GLN A 423 -15.41 -10.87 17.91
C GLN A 423 -16.18 -10.72 16.60
N PRO A 424 -17.27 -11.50 16.42
CA PRO A 424 -18.15 -11.33 15.27
C PRO A 424 -18.73 -9.91 15.20
N ILE A 425 -18.95 -9.41 13.99
CA ILE A 425 -19.67 -8.15 13.75
C ILE A 425 -21.06 -8.29 14.36
N PRO A 426 -21.45 -7.40 15.30
CA PRO A 426 -22.70 -7.54 16.03
C PRO A 426 -23.95 -7.13 15.24
N ASP A 427 -23.77 -6.56 14.06
CA ASP A 427 -24.79 -5.95 13.23
C ASP A 427 -25.72 -7.00 12.62
N ASP A 428 -27.00 -6.62 12.37
CA ASP A 428 -28.05 -7.50 11.86
C ASP A 428 -28.16 -7.42 10.34
N LEU A 429 -27.79 -6.29 9.77
CA LEU A 429 -27.71 -6.03 8.33
C LEU A 429 -26.39 -5.37 7.99
N ILE A 430 -25.61 -6.00 7.13
CA ILE A 430 -24.33 -5.50 6.64
C ILE A 430 -24.49 -5.15 5.15
N ILE A 431 -24.22 -3.91 4.76
CA ILE A 431 -24.22 -3.46 3.38
C ILE A 431 -22.81 -3.01 3.01
N ALA A 432 -22.16 -3.76 2.11
CA ALA A 432 -20.81 -3.46 1.62
C ALA A 432 -20.91 -2.90 0.19
N ASP A 433 -20.65 -1.60 0.03
CA ASP A 433 -20.66 -0.93 -1.28
C ASP A 433 -19.26 -0.91 -1.92
N GLU A 434 -19.20 -0.64 -3.22
CA GLU A 434 -17.98 -0.69 -4.06
C GLU A 434 -17.24 -2.04 -3.90
N PHE A 435 -17.98 -3.14 -3.78
CA PHE A 435 -17.42 -4.46 -3.48
C PHE A 435 -16.52 -5.02 -4.60
N SER A 436 -16.59 -4.48 -5.81
CA SER A 436 -15.66 -4.77 -6.92
C SER A 436 -14.18 -4.52 -6.57
N MET A 437 -13.90 -3.66 -5.59
CA MET A 437 -12.55 -3.32 -5.12
C MET A 437 -12.02 -4.26 -4.04
N VAL A 438 -12.82 -5.21 -3.53
CA VAL A 438 -12.46 -6.11 -2.42
C VAL A 438 -11.69 -7.30 -2.97
N ASP A 439 -10.48 -7.54 -2.45
CA ASP A 439 -9.66 -8.71 -2.78
C ASP A 439 -10.01 -9.93 -1.92
N MET A 440 -9.35 -11.05 -2.21
CA MET A 440 -9.64 -12.32 -1.55
C MET A 440 -9.34 -12.31 -0.05
N TYR A 441 -8.26 -11.66 0.36
CA TYR A 441 -7.87 -11.60 1.77
C TYR A 441 -8.84 -10.78 2.61
N LEU A 442 -9.25 -9.63 2.08
CA LEU A 442 -10.23 -8.76 2.74
C LEU A 442 -11.61 -9.40 2.75
N ALA A 443 -11.99 -10.10 1.67
CA ALA A 443 -13.26 -10.84 1.58
C ALA A 443 -13.32 -11.98 2.61
N ASP A 444 -12.26 -12.77 2.74
CA ASP A 444 -12.15 -13.84 3.73
C ASP A 444 -12.35 -13.30 5.16
N LYS A 445 -11.66 -12.22 5.51
CA LYS A 445 -11.78 -11.59 6.82
C LYS A 445 -13.19 -11.02 7.06
N LEU A 446 -13.77 -10.34 6.08
CA LEU A 446 -15.12 -9.80 6.20
C LEU A 446 -16.15 -10.91 6.42
N PHE A 447 -16.18 -11.92 5.55
CA PHE A 447 -17.21 -12.98 5.61
C PHE A 447 -17.07 -13.83 6.88
N SER A 448 -15.84 -14.07 7.32
CA SER A 448 -15.55 -14.81 8.55
C SER A 448 -15.96 -14.03 9.81
N SER A 449 -15.95 -12.69 9.76
CA SER A 449 -16.34 -11.84 10.90
C SER A 449 -17.86 -11.69 11.06
N ILE A 450 -18.68 -12.04 10.06
CA ILE A 450 -20.14 -11.87 10.12
C ILE A 450 -20.77 -12.94 11.00
N LYS A 451 -21.57 -12.50 12.00
CA LYS A 451 -22.32 -13.41 12.86
C LYS A 451 -23.39 -14.21 12.10
N SER A 452 -23.74 -15.37 12.62
CA SER A 452 -24.92 -16.11 12.14
C SER A 452 -26.21 -15.32 12.45
N GLY A 453 -27.15 -15.31 11.51
CA GLY A 453 -28.40 -14.55 11.63
C GLY A 453 -28.36 -13.14 11.01
N ALA A 454 -27.19 -12.64 10.62
CA ALA A 454 -27.06 -11.36 9.92
C ALA A 454 -27.34 -11.50 8.42
N ARG A 455 -27.85 -10.42 7.82
CA ARG A 455 -28.01 -10.28 6.37
C ARG A 455 -26.80 -9.60 5.76
N LEU A 456 -26.36 -10.08 4.61
CA LEU A 456 -25.25 -9.50 3.86
C LEU A 456 -25.72 -9.04 2.48
N VAL A 457 -25.46 -7.76 2.19
CA VAL A 457 -25.74 -7.16 0.87
C VAL A 457 -24.43 -6.67 0.26
N LEU A 458 -24.06 -7.28 -0.87
CA LEU A 458 -22.87 -6.89 -1.62
C LEU A 458 -23.30 -6.01 -2.80
N VAL A 459 -22.83 -4.76 -2.81
CA VAL A 459 -23.15 -3.78 -3.84
C VAL A 459 -21.91 -3.38 -4.61
N GLY A 460 -21.97 -3.32 -5.94
CA GLY A 460 -20.81 -2.95 -6.75
C GLY A 460 -21.10 -2.82 -8.23
N ASP A 461 -20.07 -2.62 -9.00
CA ASP A 461 -20.12 -2.62 -10.46
C ASP A 461 -19.10 -3.64 -10.98
N LYS A 462 -19.60 -4.75 -11.52
CA LYS A 462 -18.75 -5.86 -12.00
C LYS A 462 -17.85 -5.49 -13.18
N ASP A 463 -18.12 -4.39 -13.86
CA ASP A 463 -17.40 -3.95 -15.06
C ASP A 463 -16.31 -2.90 -14.75
N GLN A 464 -16.25 -2.40 -13.52
CA GLN A 464 -15.17 -1.49 -13.06
C GLN A 464 -13.83 -2.21 -12.86
N ILE A 465 -12.81 -1.43 -12.50
CA ILE A 465 -11.50 -1.98 -12.13
C ILE A 465 -11.69 -2.90 -10.92
N GLU A 466 -11.14 -4.09 -11.03
CA GLU A 466 -11.06 -5.08 -9.95
C GLU A 466 -10.13 -4.61 -8.81
N SER A 467 -10.12 -5.39 -7.72
CA SER A 467 -9.21 -5.19 -6.58
C SER A 467 -7.75 -5.11 -7.01
N VAL A 468 -6.95 -4.33 -6.29
CA VAL A 468 -5.48 -4.31 -6.46
C VAL A 468 -4.89 -5.63 -6.01
N GLY A 469 -5.38 -6.20 -4.91
CA GLY A 469 -5.00 -7.52 -4.43
C GLY A 469 -5.56 -8.68 -5.27
N PRO A 470 -5.20 -9.94 -4.93
CA PRO A 470 -5.50 -11.10 -5.76
C PRO A 470 -6.98 -11.52 -5.71
N GLY A 471 -7.41 -12.17 -6.79
CA GLY A 471 -8.77 -12.69 -6.96
C GLY A 471 -9.67 -11.82 -7.84
N LYS A 472 -10.88 -12.36 -8.14
CA LYS A 472 -11.99 -11.72 -8.85
C LYS A 472 -13.27 -11.87 -8.03
N VAL A 473 -13.18 -11.51 -6.74
CA VAL A 473 -14.17 -11.91 -5.72
C VAL A 473 -15.61 -11.59 -6.16
N PHE A 474 -15.91 -10.32 -6.45
CA PHE A 474 -17.27 -9.89 -6.78
C PHE A 474 -17.79 -10.56 -8.05
N GLN A 475 -16.95 -10.65 -9.09
CA GLN A 475 -17.34 -11.31 -10.35
C GLN A 475 -17.62 -12.80 -10.14
N GLU A 476 -16.78 -13.50 -9.38
CA GLU A 476 -16.94 -14.95 -9.15
C GLU A 476 -18.11 -15.29 -8.24
N ILE A 477 -18.47 -14.42 -7.29
CA ILE A 477 -19.72 -14.55 -6.52
C ILE A 477 -20.92 -14.50 -7.48
N ILE A 478 -20.94 -13.52 -8.39
CA ILE A 478 -22.00 -13.38 -9.40
C ILE A 478 -22.04 -14.61 -10.31
N ASP A 479 -20.90 -15.02 -10.86
CA ASP A 479 -20.77 -16.13 -11.81
C ASP A 479 -21.00 -17.51 -11.16
N SER A 480 -20.94 -17.60 -9.84
CA SER A 480 -21.25 -18.84 -9.12
C SER A 480 -22.68 -19.30 -9.33
N GLY A 481 -23.62 -18.36 -9.51
CA GLY A 481 -25.05 -18.65 -9.67
C GLY A 481 -25.72 -19.16 -8.38
N VAL A 482 -25.06 -19.15 -7.23
CA VAL A 482 -25.59 -19.63 -5.95
C VAL A 482 -26.46 -18.57 -5.27
N PHE A 483 -26.12 -17.32 -5.42
CA PHE A 483 -26.76 -16.19 -4.71
C PHE A 483 -27.72 -15.42 -5.61
N PRO A 484 -28.78 -14.79 -5.06
CA PRO A 484 -29.62 -13.90 -5.82
C PRO A 484 -28.87 -12.65 -6.27
N VAL A 485 -28.82 -12.42 -7.57
CA VAL A 485 -28.14 -11.28 -8.19
C VAL A 485 -29.16 -10.38 -8.86
N THR A 486 -29.21 -9.10 -8.49
CA THR A 486 -30.00 -8.09 -9.18
C THR A 486 -29.12 -7.17 -9.99
N VAL A 487 -29.32 -7.15 -11.31
CA VAL A 487 -28.61 -6.26 -12.24
C VAL A 487 -29.45 -5.02 -12.50
N LEU A 488 -28.98 -3.86 -12.02
CA LEU A 488 -29.61 -2.56 -12.29
C LEU A 488 -29.09 -2.04 -13.63
N ASP A 489 -29.91 -2.02 -14.64
CA ASP A 489 -29.55 -1.66 -16.03
C ASP A 489 -30.21 -0.37 -16.54
N GLU A 490 -31.22 0.18 -15.84
CA GLU A 490 -31.79 1.46 -16.16
C GLU A 490 -30.94 2.62 -15.65
N CYS A 491 -30.68 3.59 -16.52
CA CYS A 491 -29.86 4.77 -16.17
C CYS A 491 -30.78 5.94 -15.81
N PHE A 492 -30.64 6.46 -14.58
CA PHE A 492 -31.41 7.62 -14.08
C PHE A 492 -30.64 8.92 -14.18
N ARG A 493 -29.41 8.87 -14.69
CA ARG A 493 -28.53 10.03 -14.83
C ARG A 493 -28.92 10.82 -16.08
N GLN A 494 -29.40 12.05 -15.90
CA GLN A 494 -29.75 12.99 -16.98
C GLN A 494 -30.43 12.31 -18.20
N GLU A 495 -31.73 12.11 -18.15
CA GLU A 495 -32.55 11.66 -19.27
C GLU A 495 -32.02 10.43 -20.04
N GLY A 496 -31.45 9.41 -19.37
CA GLY A 496 -31.15 8.08 -19.93
C GLY A 496 -30.23 7.98 -21.16
N ASN A 497 -29.90 9.07 -21.83
CA ASN A 497 -29.30 9.10 -23.16
C ASN A 497 -27.99 9.89 -23.25
N SER A 498 -27.28 10.16 -22.14
CA SER A 498 -26.01 10.87 -22.24
C SER A 498 -24.99 10.09 -23.07
N THR A 499 -24.24 10.73 -23.94
CA THR A 499 -23.20 10.14 -24.77
C THR A 499 -22.12 9.44 -23.91
N ILE A 500 -21.86 9.94 -22.72
CA ILE A 500 -20.95 9.29 -21.73
C ILE A 500 -21.49 7.89 -21.38
N SER A 501 -22.79 7.78 -21.03
CA SER A 501 -23.40 6.50 -20.66
C SER A 501 -23.49 5.53 -21.83
N GLN A 502 -23.83 6.02 -23.02
CA GLN A 502 -23.85 5.20 -24.25
C GLN A 502 -22.47 4.64 -24.58
N ASN A 503 -21.41 5.50 -24.52
CA ASN A 503 -20.06 5.07 -24.77
C ASN A 503 -19.53 4.11 -23.69
N ALA A 504 -19.90 4.29 -22.42
CA ALA A 504 -19.55 3.34 -21.36
C ALA A 504 -20.12 1.94 -21.65
N ILE A 505 -21.37 1.85 -22.10
CA ILE A 505 -22.00 0.58 -22.53
C ILE A 505 -21.27 -0.03 -23.73
N LYS A 506 -20.93 0.79 -24.74
CA LYS A 506 -20.18 0.34 -25.93
C LYS A 506 -18.80 -0.20 -25.56
N ILE A 507 -18.07 0.50 -24.68
CA ILE A 507 -16.77 0.06 -24.18
C ILE A 507 -16.88 -1.33 -23.54
N ASN A 508 -17.85 -1.54 -22.65
CA ASN A 508 -18.06 -2.83 -22.00
C ASN A 508 -18.43 -3.96 -23.00
N LYS A 509 -19.16 -3.62 -24.03
CA LYS A 509 -19.54 -4.57 -25.11
C LYS A 509 -18.44 -4.75 -26.16
N ASN A 510 -17.22 -4.25 -25.94
CA ASN A 510 -16.10 -4.35 -26.90
C ASN A 510 -16.40 -3.69 -28.25
N GLN A 511 -17.22 -2.63 -28.28
CA GLN A 511 -17.59 -1.88 -29.48
C GLN A 511 -16.68 -0.68 -29.67
N LEU A 512 -16.17 -0.47 -30.88
CA LEU A 512 -15.19 0.59 -31.18
C LEU A 512 -15.84 1.87 -31.74
N ASP A 513 -17.12 1.84 -32.08
CA ASP A 513 -17.89 2.92 -32.70
C ASP A 513 -18.37 3.95 -31.65
N LEU A 514 -17.42 4.52 -30.90
CA LEU A 514 -17.73 5.55 -29.91
C LEU A 514 -18.32 6.79 -30.59
N VAL A 515 -19.29 7.41 -29.93
CA VAL A 515 -19.90 8.67 -30.35
C VAL A 515 -19.15 9.83 -29.68
N PHE A 516 -18.85 10.89 -30.44
CA PHE A 516 -18.19 12.10 -29.93
C PHE A 516 -19.09 13.31 -30.16
N ASP A 517 -19.29 14.08 -29.08
CA ASP A 517 -20.07 15.33 -29.06
C ASP A 517 -19.45 16.31 -28.02
N ASP A 518 -20.22 17.33 -27.61
CA ASP A 518 -19.74 18.32 -26.62
C ASP A 518 -19.55 17.74 -25.24
N THR A 519 -20.22 16.62 -24.90
CA THR A 519 -20.12 15.94 -23.60
C THR A 519 -19.05 14.84 -23.57
N PHE A 520 -18.72 14.25 -24.74
CA PHE A 520 -17.71 13.20 -24.87
C PHE A 520 -16.75 13.52 -26.01
N GLN A 521 -15.62 14.14 -25.71
CA GLN A 521 -14.71 14.71 -26.69
C GLN A 521 -13.44 13.87 -26.89
N PHE A 522 -12.91 13.89 -28.11
CA PHE A 522 -11.61 13.32 -28.45
C PHE A 522 -10.70 14.40 -29.04
N ILE A 523 -9.53 14.56 -28.41
CA ILE A 523 -8.47 15.48 -28.86
C ILE A 523 -7.25 14.64 -29.22
N PRO A 524 -6.85 14.62 -30.51
CA PRO A 524 -5.73 13.79 -30.93
C PRO A 524 -4.41 14.25 -30.30
N ALA A 525 -3.57 13.32 -29.85
CA ALA A 525 -2.20 13.53 -29.42
C ALA A 525 -1.38 12.26 -29.68
N SER A 526 -0.15 12.43 -30.15
CA SER A 526 0.71 11.34 -30.56
C SER A 526 1.78 10.99 -29.54
N THR A 527 2.23 11.98 -28.77
CA THR A 527 3.28 11.84 -27.75
C THR A 527 2.81 12.28 -26.37
N PRO A 528 3.46 11.80 -25.30
CA PRO A 528 3.16 12.23 -23.92
C PRO A 528 3.28 13.75 -23.73
N GLU A 529 4.28 14.39 -24.30
CA GLU A 529 4.52 15.84 -24.21
C GLU A 529 3.41 16.62 -24.91
N GLU A 530 2.97 16.15 -26.08
CA GLU A 530 1.85 16.74 -26.80
C GLU A 530 0.55 16.64 -26.02
N ALA A 531 0.29 15.46 -25.45
CA ALA A 531 -0.88 15.23 -24.61
C ALA A 531 -0.86 16.11 -23.35
N SER A 532 0.28 16.21 -22.66
CA SER A 532 0.46 17.07 -21.50
C SER A 532 0.17 18.54 -21.83
N ARG A 533 0.73 19.08 -22.93
CA ARG A 533 0.47 20.46 -23.38
C ARG A 533 -1.00 20.72 -23.70
N LYS A 534 -1.68 19.76 -24.35
CA LYS A 534 -3.11 19.87 -24.66
C LYS A 534 -3.96 19.82 -23.39
N ILE A 535 -3.65 18.90 -22.46
CA ILE A 535 -4.30 18.83 -21.14
C ILE A 535 -4.14 20.15 -20.38
N GLN A 536 -2.94 20.71 -20.32
CA GLN A 536 -2.70 22.01 -19.69
C GLN A 536 -3.57 23.13 -20.28
N LYS A 537 -3.70 23.19 -21.63
CA LYS A 537 -4.52 24.17 -22.31
C LYS A 537 -6.00 24.02 -21.97
N ILE A 538 -6.50 22.78 -21.97
CA ILE A 538 -7.90 22.49 -21.62
C ILE A 538 -8.13 22.83 -20.14
N TYR A 539 -7.27 22.35 -19.25
CA TYR A 539 -7.37 22.55 -17.80
C TYR A 539 -7.38 24.05 -17.45
N ARG A 540 -6.47 24.83 -18.04
CA ARG A 540 -6.43 26.29 -17.84
C ARG A 540 -7.75 26.95 -18.25
N LYS A 541 -8.30 26.58 -19.39
CA LYS A 541 -9.57 27.14 -19.90
C LYS A 541 -10.72 26.80 -18.93
N GLU A 542 -10.84 25.55 -18.52
CA GLU A 542 -11.96 25.10 -17.71
C GLU A 542 -11.90 25.64 -16.27
N VAL A 543 -10.71 25.70 -15.67
CA VAL A 543 -10.53 26.28 -14.33
C VAL A 543 -10.88 27.77 -14.31
N LEU A 544 -10.50 28.54 -15.35
CA LEU A 544 -10.86 29.96 -15.45
C LEU A 544 -12.38 30.16 -15.65
N GLN A 545 -13.03 29.31 -16.47
CA GLN A 545 -14.47 29.40 -16.73
C GLN A 545 -15.32 29.02 -15.49
N ARG A 546 -14.81 28.11 -14.64
CA ARG A 546 -15.50 27.64 -13.43
C ARG A 546 -15.10 28.44 -12.17
N ASN A 547 -14.61 29.66 -12.34
CA ASN A 547 -14.16 30.55 -11.25
C ASN A 547 -13.10 29.91 -10.33
N GLY A 548 -12.25 29.06 -10.89
CA GLY A 548 -11.17 28.39 -10.15
C GLY A 548 -11.61 27.22 -9.29
N SER A 549 -12.85 26.72 -9.41
CA SER A 549 -13.27 25.51 -8.70
C SER A 549 -12.49 24.29 -9.19
N LEU A 550 -11.51 23.88 -8.38
CA LEU A 550 -10.64 22.74 -8.66
C LEU A 550 -11.36 21.39 -8.49
N GLU A 551 -12.45 21.37 -7.76
CA GLU A 551 -13.23 20.17 -7.49
C GLU A 551 -14.04 19.69 -8.70
N GLU A 552 -14.32 20.61 -9.63
CA GLU A 552 -15.16 20.29 -10.78
C GLU A 552 -14.39 19.68 -11.96
N VAL A 553 -13.07 19.86 -12.03
CA VAL A 553 -12.23 19.38 -13.13
C VAL A 553 -11.15 18.43 -12.61
N GLN A 554 -11.27 17.15 -12.94
CA GLN A 554 -10.27 16.15 -12.53
C GLN A 554 -9.51 15.62 -13.74
N VAL A 555 -8.19 15.74 -13.70
CA VAL A 555 -7.31 15.02 -14.63
C VAL A 555 -7.02 13.64 -14.05
N MET A 556 -7.21 12.60 -14.85
CA MET A 556 -6.86 11.22 -14.48
C MET A 556 -5.78 10.71 -15.42
N SER A 557 -4.91 9.82 -14.96
CA SER A 557 -3.98 9.10 -15.83
C SER A 557 -3.91 7.63 -15.48
N PRO A 558 -3.74 6.72 -16.45
CA PRO A 558 -3.49 5.31 -16.16
C PRO A 558 -2.16 5.06 -15.44
N LEU A 559 -1.13 5.92 -15.68
CA LEU A 559 0.21 5.79 -15.11
C LEU A 559 0.53 6.93 -14.13
N ARG A 560 1.41 6.61 -13.19
CA ARG A 560 1.93 7.58 -12.23
C ARG A 560 3.23 8.24 -12.68
N LYS A 561 4.22 7.44 -13.12
CA LYS A 561 5.60 7.85 -13.39
C LYS A 561 6.01 7.54 -14.85
N ASP A 562 7.23 7.89 -15.18
CA ASP A 562 7.95 7.52 -16.41
C ASP A 562 7.34 8.07 -17.71
N THR A 563 6.53 9.14 -17.60
CA THR A 563 5.93 9.82 -18.76
C THR A 563 5.43 11.22 -18.36
N GLU A 564 5.46 12.17 -19.28
CA GLU A 564 4.94 13.54 -19.10
C GLU A 564 3.41 13.58 -19.01
N ALA A 565 2.74 12.51 -19.42
CA ALA A 565 1.30 12.30 -19.24
C ALA A 565 0.96 11.46 -17.99
N GLY A 566 1.95 11.14 -17.16
CA GLY A 566 1.77 10.49 -15.86
C GLY A 566 1.35 11.50 -14.77
N THR A 567 0.73 11.00 -13.70
CA THR A 567 0.20 11.92 -12.66
C THR A 567 1.26 12.73 -11.96
N ASP A 568 2.48 12.20 -11.74
CA ASP A 568 3.55 12.92 -11.05
C ASP A 568 3.99 14.15 -11.89
N ALA A 569 4.16 14.00 -13.20
CA ALA A 569 4.51 15.10 -14.10
C ALA A 569 3.34 16.09 -14.29
N LEU A 570 2.12 15.57 -14.51
CA LEU A 570 0.94 16.39 -14.68
C LEU A 570 0.64 17.25 -13.44
N ASN A 571 0.80 16.70 -12.24
CA ASN A 571 0.58 17.44 -11.00
C ASN A 571 1.42 18.71 -10.90
N LEU A 572 2.68 18.67 -11.31
CA LEU A 572 3.57 19.83 -11.26
C LEU A 572 3.11 20.95 -12.19
N VAL A 573 2.78 20.60 -13.45
CA VAL A 573 2.37 21.58 -14.45
C VAL A 573 0.95 22.10 -14.24
N LEU A 574 0.04 21.28 -13.73
CA LEU A 574 -1.33 21.68 -13.44
C LEU A 574 -1.42 22.53 -12.17
N ARG A 575 -0.59 22.25 -11.16
CA ARG A 575 -0.46 23.12 -9.99
C ARG A 575 -0.08 24.55 -10.38
N ASP A 576 0.92 24.71 -11.24
CA ASP A 576 1.38 26.05 -11.65
C ASP A 576 0.32 26.83 -12.48
N ILE A 577 -0.69 26.11 -13.02
CA ILE A 577 -1.86 26.75 -13.65
C ILE A 577 -2.90 27.15 -12.60
N ALA A 578 -3.20 26.23 -11.64
CA ALA A 578 -4.26 26.42 -10.66
C ALA A 578 -3.81 27.27 -9.46
N ASN A 579 -2.59 27.04 -8.99
CA ASN A 579 -1.98 27.69 -7.83
C ASN A 579 -0.53 28.13 -8.15
N PRO A 580 -0.35 29.17 -8.97
CA PRO A 580 0.99 29.64 -9.35
C PRO A 580 1.76 30.14 -8.13
N LYS A 581 3.09 30.04 -8.19
CA LYS A 581 3.97 30.56 -7.14
C LYS A 581 3.75 32.06 -6.95
N ARG A 582 3.51 32.46 -5.69
CA ARG A 582 3.33 33.86 -5.28
C ARG A 582 4.56 34.32 -4.50
N PHE A 583 5.09 35.47 -4.89
CA PHE A 583 6.25 36.05 -4.18
C PHE A 583 5.87 36.40 -2.72
N GLY A 584 6.72 35.99 -1.78
CA GLY A 584 6.51 36.26 -0.34
C GLY A 584 5.61 35.26 0.40
N TYR A 585 4.99 34.30 -0.30
CA TYR A 585 4.22 33.23 0.36
C TYR A 585 5.12 32.03 0.64
N PRO A 586 4.96 31.37 1.83
CA PRO A 586 5.80 30.25 2.20
C PRO A 586 5.51 29.01 1.35
N GLU A 587 6.58 28.33 0.99
CA GLU A 587 6.54 26.97 0.42
C GLU A 587 7.22 26.01 1.40
N ILE A 588 6.76 24.79 1.46
CA ILE A 588 7.38 23.73 2.28
C ILE A 588 7.68 22.52 1.41
N THR A 589 8.87 21.96 1.57
CA THR A 589 9.32 20.83 0.77
C THR A 589 9.50 19.60 1.65
N ASN A 590 8.88 18.49 1.26
CA ASN A 590 9.06 17.19 1.90
C ASN A 590 9.39 16.14 0.83
N GLY A 591 10.56 15.55 0.93
CA GLY A 591 11.05 14.64 -0.09
C GLY A 591 11.21 15.30 -1.46
N ARG A 592 10.44 14.82 -2.45
CA ARG A 592 10.45 15.36 -3.84
C ARG A 592 9.36 16.39 -4.11
N ASN A 593 8.44 16.56 -3.18
CA ASN A 593 7.27 17.41 -3.36
C ASN A 593 7.46 18.73 -2.61
N THR A 594 7.09 19.82 -3.28
CA THR A 594 6.96 21.15 -2.68
C THR A 594 5.49 21.50 -2.64
N TYR A 595 5.01 22.02 -1.52
CA TYR A 595 3.61 22.37 -1.29
C TYR A 595 3.47 23.86 -1.03
N ARG A 596 2.33 24.42 -1.44
CA ARG A 596 1.93 25.82 -1.29
C ARG A 596 0.56 25.91 -0.62
N GLU A 597 0.29 27.00 0.04
CA GLU A 597 -1.07 27.30 0.50
C GLU A 597 -2.02 27.37 -0.71
N GLY A 598 -3.20 26.72 -0.59
CA GLY A 598 -4.15 26.51 -1.67
C GLY A 598 -3.86 25.32 -2.57
N ASP A 599 -2.81 24.51 -2.28
CA ASP A 599 -2.56 23.28 -3.04
C ASP A 599 -3.58 22.20 -2.70
N ARG A 600 -4.05 21.52 -3.75
CA ARG A 600 -4.87 20.33 -3.65
C ARG A 600 -3.96 19.11 -3.46
N VAL A 601 -4.17 18.38 -2.35
CA VAL A 601 -3.34 17.24 -1.95
C VAL A 601 -4.19 16.01 -1.68
N MET A 602 -3.57 14.82 -1.75
CA MET A 602 -4.22 13.55 -1.45
C MET A 602 -3.38 12.77 -0.44
N GLN A 603 -4.03 12.23 0.57
CA GLN A 603 -3.44 11.29 1.52
C GLN A 603 -3.12 9.97 0.81
N THR A 604 -1.95 9.39 1.08
CA THR A 604 -1.49 8.15 0.43
C THR A 604 -1.42 6.94 1.36
N LYS A 605 -1.59 7.14 2.67
CA LYS A 605 -1.67 6.09 3.69
C LYS A 605 -2.81 6.40 4.65
N ASN A 606 -3.38 5.36 5.25
CA ASN A 606 -4.37 5.53 6.30
C ASN A 606 -3.72 6.07 7.57
N ASN A 607 -4.45 6.92 8.29
CA ASN A 607 -4.22 7.24 9.69
C ASN A 607 -5.58 7.21 10.43
N ASP A 608 -5.60 7.59 11.70
CA ASP A 608 -6.82 7.51 12.53
C ASP A 608 -7.96 8.40 12.03
N GLU A 609 -7.65 9.54 11.40
CA GLU A 609 -8.62 10.56 10.98
C GLU A 609 -8.83 10.61 9.47
N VAL A 610 -7.77 10.38 8.68
CA VAL A 610 -7.76 10.55 7.22
C VAL A 610 -7.39 9.24 6.53
N ALA A 611 -8.20 8.84 5.56
CA ALA A 611 -7.99 7.62 4.81
C ALA A 611 -7.14 7.83 3.56
N ASN A 612 -6.50 6.74 3.09
CA ASN A 612 -5.80 6.70 1.81
C ASN A 612 -6.76 7.04 0.66
N GLY A 613 -6.42 8.06 -0.11
CA GLY A 613 -7.22 8.60 -1.21
C GLY A 613 -8.04 9.84 -0.84
N ASP A 614 -8.18 10.19 0.45
CA ASP A 614 -8.84 11.43 0.85
C ASP A 614 -8.11 12.64 0.26
N ILE A 615 -8.85 13.54 -0.37
CA ILE A 615 -8.34 14.77 -0.96
C ILE A 615 -8.62 15.92 -0.01
N GLY A 616 -7.64 16.79 0.19
CA GLY A 616 -7.73 17.99 0.99
C GLY A 616 -7.06 19.20 0.33
N GLU A 617 -7.20 20.34 0.96
CA GLU A 617 -6.58 21.62 0.56
C GLU A 617 -5.58 22.08 1.63
N VAL A 618 -4.43 22.58 1.22
CA VAL A 618 -3.46 23.20 2.11
C VAL A 618 -3.98 24.58 2.53
N ILE A 619 -4.47 24.68 3.74
CA ILE A 619 -5.07 25.92 4.27
C ILE A 619 -4.09 26.85 4.99
N GLY A 620 -2.83 26.44 5.15
CA GLY A 620 -1.80 27.30 5.72
C GLY A 620 -0.45 26.63 5.84
N ILE A 621 0.61 27.43 5.70
CA ILE A 621 2.01 27.06 5.96
C ILE A 621 2.59 28.13 6.88
N PHE A 622 3.00 27.75 8.09
CA PHE A 622 3.45 28.70 9.12
C PHE A 622 4.55 28.09 10.00
N ARG A 623 5.17 28.92 10.83
CA ARG A 623 6.13 28.49 11.84
C ARG A 623 5.46 28.29 13.19
N LYS A 624 5.67 27.12 13.79
CA LYS A 624 5.25 26.76 15.15
C LYS A 624 6.47 26.14 15.85
N ASP A 625 6.84 26.68 17.02
CA ASP A 625 7.99 26.20 17.80
C ASP A 625 9.29 26.07 16.97
N GLN A 626 9.60 27.08 16.16
CA GLN A 626 10.72 27.16 15.22
C GLN A 626 10.70 26.15 14.05
N LYS A 627 9.68 25.30 13.92
CA LYS A 627 9.48 24.34 12.85
C LYS A 627 8.48 24.85 11.82
N MET A 628 8.67 24.50 10.56
CA MET A 628 7.65 24.74 9.54
C MET A 628 6.55 23.67 9.66
N VAL A 629 5.31 24.13 9.67
CA VAL A 629 4.12 23.28 9.75
C VAL A 629 3.19 23.61 8.59
N MET A 630 2.69 22.56 7.94
CA MET A 630 1.65 22.66 6.93
C MET A 630 0.34 22.13 7.50
N ARG A 631 -0.73 22.89 7.32
CA ARG A 631 -2.08 22.51 7.75
C ARG A 631 -2.91 22.19 6.51
N VAL A 632 -3.56 21.02 6.53
CA VAL A 632 -4.40 20.53 5.44
C VAL A 632 -5.81 20.28 5.96
N ASP A 633 -6.80 20.82 5.30
CA ASP A 633 -8.21 20.54 5.54
C ASP A 633 -8.71 19.46 4.56
N PHE A 634 -9.15 18.33 5.11
CA PHE A 634 -9.76 17.22 4.35
C PHE A 634 -11.29 17.26 4.35
N GLY A 635 -11.87 18.37 4.79
CA GLY A 635 -13.31 18.52 4.94
C GLY A 635 -13.88 17.84 6.18
N ASP A 636 -15.15 18.09 6.48
CA ASP A 636 -15.86 17.54 7.65
C ASP A 636 -15.18 17.86 9.00
N GLY A 637 -14.46 18.98 9.11
CA GLY A 637 -13.72 19.37 10.31
C GLY A 637 -12.41 18.59 10.54
N ARG A 638 -11.97 17.79 9.58
CA ARG A 638 -10.71 17.01 9.66
C ARG A 638 -9.53 17.84 9.18
N VAL A 639 -8.91 18.55 10.09
CA VAL A 639 -7.74 19.39 9.81
C VAL A 639 -6.49 18.75 10.39
N MET A 640 -5.53 18.40 9.53
CA MET A 640 -4.28 17.75 9.89
C MET A 640 -3.10 18.70 9.83
N GLU A 641 -2.19 18.60 10.81
CA GLU A 641 -0.91 19.32 10.84
C GLU A 641 0.25 18.37 10.45
N TYR A 642 1.08 18.79 9.48
CA TYR A 642 2.24 18.06 9.00
C TYR A 642 3.49 18.90 9.30
N GLN A 643 4.39 18.38 10.14
CA GLN A 643 5.65 19.06 10.47
C GLN A 643 6.72 18.74 9.41
N GLU A 644 7.59 19.70 9.10
CA GLU A 644 8.62 19.58 8.05
C GLU A 644 9.51 18.35 8.19
N GLU A 645 9.74 17.89 9.41
CA GLU A 645 10.65 16.81 9.74
C GLU A 645 10.02 15.41 9.64
N ASP A 646 8.68 15.35 9.61
CA ASP A 646 7.96 14.08 9.57
C ASP A 646 7.89 13.54 8.12
N TYR A 647 7.68 12.20 8.02
CA TYR A 647 7.31 11.62 6.74
C TYR A 647 5.86 11.97 6.40
N TRP A 648 5.65 12.60 5.25
CA TRP A 648 4.32 12.97 4.81
C TRP A 648 3.77 11.98 3.80
N PRO A 649 2.73 11.25 4.15
CA PRO A 649 2.02 10.40 3.21
C PRO A 649 1.10 11.24 2.32
N LEU A 650 1.63 12.28 1.68
CA LEU A 650 0.90 13.23 0.84
C LEU A 650 1.45 13.29 -0.58
N THR A 651 0.56 13.54 -1.52
CA THR A 651 0.90 13.89 -2.91
C THR A 651 -0.03 14.98 -3.42
N LEU A 652 0.40 15.73 -4.45
CA LEU A 652 -0.49 16.66 -5.15
C LEU A 652 -1.63 15.88 -5.83
N ALA A 653 -2.80 16.50 -5.95
CA ALA A 653 -4.04 15.86 -6.42
C ALA A 653 -4.74 16.60 -7.57
N TYR A 654 -4.04 17.41 -8.33
CA TYR A 654 -4.55 18.01 -9.58
C TYR A 654 -4.74 16.94 -10.67
N ALA A 655 -3.85 15.95 -10.69
CA ALA A 655 -3.99 14.72 -11.45
C ALA A 655 -3.89 13.51 -10.53
N ILE A 656 -4.77 12.52 -10.69
CA ILE A 656 -4.80 11.28 -9.91
C ILE A 656 -4.80 10.06 -10.85
N THR A 657 -4.42 8.89 -10.33
CA THR A 657 -4.56 7.67 -11.14
C THR A 657 -6.02 7.25 -11.25
N VAL A 658 -6.38 6.54 -12.34
CA VAL A 658 -7.74 6.01 -12.52
C VAL A 658 -8.15 5.13 -11.33
N HIS A 659 -7.23 4.35 -10.76
CA HIS A 659 -7.49 3.54 -9.56
C HIS A 659 -7.88 4.41 -8.35
N LYS A 660 -7.25 5.57 -8.17
CA LYS A 660 -7.54 6.51 -7.07
C LYS A 660 -8.82 7.31 -7.27
N SER A 661 -9.38 7.32 -8.49
CA SER A 661 -10.69 7.93 -8.76
C SER A 661 -11.87 7.03 -8.46
N GLN A 662 -11.65 5.75 -8.13
CA GLN A 662 -12.73 4.83 -7.75
C GLN A 662 -13.50 5.36 -6.54
N GLY A 663 -14.81 5.20 -6.53
CA GLY A 663 -15.70 5.78 -5.52
C GLY A 663 -16.00 7.28 -5.68
N SER A 664 -15.25 8.02 -6.51
CA SER A 664 -15.47 9.44 -6.77
C SER A 664 -16.22 9.69 -8.07
N GLU A 665 -16.81 10.88 -8.21
CA GLU A 665 -17.40 11.38 -9.44
C GLU A 665 -17.10 12.88 -9.58
N TYR A 666 -16.89 13.30 -10.82
CA TYR A 666 -16.50 14.69 -11.15
C TYR A 666 -17.43 15.24 -12.22
N PRO A 667 -17.78 16.54 -12.18
CA PRO A 667 -18.50 17.17 -13.27
C PRO A 667 -17.77 16.99 -14.61
N MET A 668 -16.44 17.19 -14.61
CA MET A 668 -15.59 17.03 -15.79
C MET A 668 -14.38 16.17 -15.50
N ALA A 669 -14.08 15.22 -16.41
CA ALA A 669 -12.89 14.39 -16.33
C ALA A 669 -12.07 14.45 -17.64
N ILE A 670 -10.74 14.45 -17.51
CA ILE A 670 -9.79 14.48 -18.63
C ILE A 670 -8.88 13.26 -18.51
N LEU A 671 -8.75 12.48 -19.58
CA LEU A 671 -7.95 11.25 -19.60
C LEU A 671 -6.97 11.22 -20.76
N PRO A 672 -5.64 11.16 -20.55
CA PRO A 672 -4.71 10.80 -21.60
C PRO A 672 -4.84 9.32 -21.98
N MET A 673 -4.83 9.01 -23.29
CA MET A 673 -4.88 7.67 -23.84
C MET A 673 -3.81 7.50 -24.92
N LEU A 674 -2.63 6.98 -24.53
CA LEU A 674 -1.43 6.91 -25.36
C LEU A 674 -0.87 5.48 -25.47
N PRO A 675 -0.24 5.11 -26.60
CA PRO A 675 0.32 3.78 -26.78
C PRO A 675 1.42 3.40 -25.75
N CYS A 676 2.14 4.39 -25.21
CA CYS A 676 3.17 4.19 -24.19
C CYS A 676 2.63 3.61 -22.88
N PHE A 677 1.34 3.71 -22.61
CA PHE A 677 0.70 3.14 -21.40
C PHE A 677 0.60 1.61 -21.43
N ARG A 678 0.88 0.95 -22.57
CA ARG A 678 1.04 -0.50 -22.72
C ARG A 678 -0.04 -1.32 -22.00
N TRP A 679 0.34 -2.08 -20.94
CA TRP A 679 -0.56 -2.96 -20.17
C TRP A 679 -1.63 -2.23 -19.37
N MET A 680 -1.55 -0.91 -19.21
CA MET A 680 -2.61 -0.12 -18.59
C MET A 680 -3.73 0.24 -19.57
N LEU A 681 -3.57 -0.06 -20.87
CA LEU A 681 -4.64 0.06 -21.87
C LEU A 681 -5.58 -1.15 -21.78
N ARG A 682 -6.46 -1.11 -20.78
CA ARG A 682 -7.42 -2.18 -20.45
C ARG A 682 -8.85 -1.63 -20.48
N ARG A 683 -9.82 -2.48 -20.85
CA ARG A 683 -11.23 -2.11 -20.95
C ARG A 683 -11.80 -1.57 -19.64
N ASN A 684 -11.58 -2.27 -18.54
CA ASN A 684 -12.06 -1.86 -17.22
C ASN A 684 -11.48 -0.55 -16.73
N ILE A 685 -10.19 -0.26 -17.00
CA ILE A 685 -9.55 1.02 -16.65
C ILE A 685 -10.21 2.16 -17.44
N PHE A 686 -10.41 1.96 -18.76
CA PHE A 686 -11.05 2.95 -19.61
C PHE A 686 -12.52 3.16 -19.22
N TYR A 687 -13.28 2.07 -19.00
CA TYR A 687 -14.63 2.13 -18.52
C TYR A 687 -14.75 2.87 -17.18
N THR A 688 -13.90 2.53 -16.21
CA THR A 688 -13.92 3.20 -14.90
C THR A 688 -13.64 4.69 -15.04
N ALA A 689 -12.66 5.10 -15.85
CA ALA A 689 -12.36 6.50 -16.08
C ALA A 689 -13.55 7.25 -16.72
N VAL A 690 -14.18 6.68 -17.74
CA VAL A 690 -15.36 7.28 -18.41
C VAL A 690 -16.50 7.47 -17.43
N THR A 691 -16.72 6.49 -16.56
CA THR A 691 -17.82 6.51 -15.60
C THR A 691 -17.60 7.46 -14.41
N ARG A 692 -16.41 8.06 -14.27
CA ARG A 692 -16.15 9.12 -13.26
C ARG A 692 -16.72 10.48 -13.67
N ALA A 693 -16.94 10.72 -14.96
CA ALA A 693 -17.47 12.00 -15.43
C ALA A 693 -19.01 12.04 -15.36
N ARG A 694 -19.54 13.18 -14.87
CA ARG A 694 -21.00 13.43 -14.83
C ARG A 694 -21.48 14.20 -16.04
N GLU A 695 -20.77 15.27 -16.43
CA GLU A 695 -21.19 16.21 -17.46
C GLU A 695 -20.34 16.13 -18.72
N ARG A 696 -19.02 16.05 -18.55
CA ARG A 696 -18.07 16.07 -19.67
C ARG A 696 -16.91 15.12 -19.46
N PHE A 697 -16.55 14.42 -20.53
CA PHE A 697 -15.38 13.54 -20.58
C PHE A 697 -14.53 13.87 -21.79
N ILE A 698 -13.23 14.17 -21.57
CA ILE A 698 -12.30 14.51 -22.65
C ILE A 698 -11.16 13.49 -22.71
N ILE A 699 -11.01 12.85 -23.85
CA ILE A 699 -9.88 11.96 -24.14
C ILE A 699 -8.81 12.75 -24.90
N VAL A 700 -7.56 12.71 -24.43
CA VAL A 700 -6.43 13.32 -25.12
C VAL A 700 -5.45 12.22 -25.51
N GLY A 701 -5.33 11.89 -26.79
CA GLY A 701 -4.45 10.79 -27.19
C GLY A 701 -4.69 10.23 -28.58
N SER A 702 -4.59 8.90 -28.70
CA SER A 702 -4.61 8.19 -29.97
C SER A 702 -5.79 7.22 -30.07
N LYS A 703 -6.45 7.20 -31.23
CA LYS A 703 -7.53 6.23 -31.52
C LYS A 703 -7.04 4.77 -31.42
N ARG A 704 -5.76 4.54 -31.72
CA ARG A 704 -5.12 3.21 -31.58
C ARG A 704 -5.08 2.77 -30.10
N ALA A 705 -4.74 3.68 -29.19
CA ALA A 705 -4.70 3.38 -27.75
C ALA A 705 -6.12 3.12 -27.21
N ILE A 706 -7.12 3.89 -27.65
CA ILE A 706 -8.54 3.65 -27.31
C ILE A 706 -9.00 2.26 -27.79
N ALA A 707 -8.74 1.94 -29.06
CA ALA A 707 -9.11 0.64 -29.62
C ALA A 707 -8.40 -0.53 -28.91
N GLN A 708 -7.13 -0.36 -28.55
CA GLN A 708 -6.38 -1.33 -27.77
C GLN A 708 -7.03 -1.52 -26.39
N ALA A 709 -7.33 -0.43 -25.67
CA ALA A 709 -7.96 -0.50 -24.36
C ALA A 709 -9.29 -1.24 -24.40
N ILE A 710 -10.17 -0.91 -25.35
CA ILE A 710 -11.48 -1.56 -25.52
C ILE A 710 -11.35 -3.06 -25.76
N ARG A 711 -10.38 -3.49 -26.60
CA ARG A 711 -10.16 -4.90 -26.94
C ARG A 711 -9.48 -5.71 -25.85
N THR A 712 -8.76 -5.06 -24.92
CA THR A 712 -7.99 -5.75 -23.89
C THR A 712 -8.85 -6.06 -22.68
N ASP A 713 -9.20 -7.34 -22.54
CA ASP A 713 -9.83 -7.89 -21.34
C ASP A 713 -8.75 -8.58 -20.49
N TYR A 714 -8.47 -8.03 -19.31
CA TYR A 714 -7.43 -8.54 -18.41
C TYR A 714 -8.03 -9.30 -17.21
N ILE A 715 -9.27 -9.00 -16.83
CA ILE A 715 -9.95 -9.62 -15.69
C ILE A 715 -10.07 -11.13 -15.88
N SER A 716 -10.36 -11.56 -17.10
CA SER A 716 -10.50 -12.98 -17.45
C SER A 716 -9.24 -13.80 -17.20
N ARG A 717 -8.06 -13.15 -17.12
CA ARG A 717 -6.74 -13.81 -16.98
C ARG A 717 -6.34 -14.12 -15.55
N ARG A 718 -7.02 -13.58 -14.54
CA ARG A 718 -6.70 -13.88 -13.14
C ARG A 718 -7.04 -15.33 -12.81
N ASN A 719 -6.07 -16.07 -12.30
CA ASN A 719 -6.25 -17.46 -11.85
C ASN A 719 -6.87 -17.47 -10.45
N THR A 720 -8.10 -17.95 -10.33
CA THR A 720 -8.86 -18.13 -9.10
C THR A 720 -9.87 -19.24 -9.28
N MET A 721 -10.21 -19.96 -8.22
CA MET A 721 -11.23 -21.01 -8.18
C MET A 721 -12.36 -20.68 -7.20
N PHE A 722 -12.49 -19.43 -6.79
CA PHE A 722 -13.42 -19.02 -5.75
C PHE A 722 -14.87 -19.38 -6.09
N GLY A 723 -15.34 -19.03 -7.29
CA GLY A 723 -16.69 -19.37 -7.74
C GLY A 723 -16.94 -20.87 -7.86
N TYR A 724 -15.92 -21.64 -8.27
CA TYR A 724 -15.98 -23.10 -8.28
C TYR A 724 -16.11 -23.67 -6.86
N ARG A 725 -15.32 -23.16 -5.90
CA ARG A 725 -15.39 -23.60 -4.48
C ARG A 725 -16.76 -23.27 -3.86
N ILE A 726 -17.30 -22.09 -4.12
CA ILE A 726 -18.65 -21.71 -3.67
C ILE A 726 -19.66 -22.76 -4.14
N ARG A 727 -19.70 -23.09 -5.44
CA ARG A 727 -20.62 -24.11 -5.97
C ARG A 727 -20.42 -25.46 -5.33
N LYS A 728 -19.19 -25.94 -5.21
CA LYS A 728 -18.87 -27.25 -4.63
C LYS A 728 -19.30 -27.38 -3.17
N ILE A 729 -19.05 -26.35 -2.37
CA ILE A 729 -19.45 -26.34 -0.96
C ILE A 729 -20.98 -26.29 -0.85
N TYR A 730 -21.62 -25.46 -1.66
CA TYR A 730 -23.08 -25.35 -1.68
C TYR A 730 -23.76 -26.67 -2.09
N GLU A 731 -23.29 -27.30 -3.17
CA GLU A 731 -23.79 -28.61 -3.64
C GLU A 731 -23.64 -29.70 -2.58
N ALA A 732 -22.45 -29.77 -1.93
CA ALA A 732 -22.18 -30.76 -0.87
C ALA A 732 -23.13 -30.61 0.33
N ILE A 733 -23.45 -29.39 0.75
CA ILE A 733 -24.41 -29.15 1.84
C ILE A 733 -25.80 -29.59 1.45
N LEU A 734 -26.26 -29.24 0.24
CA LEU A 734 -27.58 -29.66 -0.26
C LEU A 734 -27.73 -31.17 -0.40
N GLU A 735 -26.65 -31.89 -0.75
CA GLU A 735 -26.65 -33.36 -0.80
C GLU A 735 -26.75 -33.96 0.60
N GLN A 736 -26.08 -33.39 1.57
CA GLN A 736 -26.16 -33.82 2.98
C GLN A 736 -27.57 -33.59 3.54
N GLU A 737 -28.20 -32.45 3.29
CA GLU A 737 -29.58 -32.15 3.72
C GLU A 737 -30.61 -33.08 3.08
N LYS A 738 -30.41 -33.53 1.84
CA LYS A 738 -31.27 -34.51 1.17
C LYS A 738 -31.10 -35.94 1.70
N SER A 739 -29.95 -36.21 2.30
CA SER A 739 -29.64 -37.56 2.83
C SER A 739 -29.96 -37.71 4.31
N ALA A 740 -30.17 -36.58 5.02
CA ALA A 740 -30.63 -36.50 6.41
C ALA A 740 -32.14 -36.47 6.51
#